data_2aa63b2e1972827e2a64715e8854f093
#
_entry.id   2aa63b2e1972827e2a64715e8854f093
#
_cell.length_a   1.000
_cell.length_b   1.000
_cell.length_c   1.000
_cell.angle_alpha   90.00
_cell.angle_beta   90.00
_cell.angle_gamma   90.00
#
_symmetry.space_group_name_H-M   'P 1'
#
loop_
_entity.id
_entity.type
_entity.pdbx_description
1 polymer ?
#
loop_
_entity_poly.entity_id
_entity_poly.type
_entity_poly.pdbx_seq_one_letter_code
_entity_poly.pdbx_strand_id
1 'polypeptide(L)'
;MLNFSKLLLICTAIGAAGVLPALELNKNMTMPIVYFDKDSNPGTGAFLKLTAEKLQKAFQETLGAKVAVIPASKAPAGLKRAVFLGDNPLLRQLGKKPSSFKNFDCLIAEEKGSILLAGFDGHRIGSPKASKSHNEYILGSTRAAVIFMEKFLGTRFLAPGETGTDYMRKRKVVIPDKFRMEHSHNLNYALGRAPDFFYDYSSSLFGQGRYHTHGGHSYYQAVPKAVYGKSHPQYFAQTGSDPNVRDSSNNHLCLGNKEVEELIFKQILKDLDAGNEITQLAQTDAMVQCLCKLCRAMPYWSDPGEWIWNFHKKLAERVLKERPGKKVLIICYAPNWDPPKTFKKFPANTAVELCKYDSKVLEKWKNYTVPQGFQVYLYNWGSYVRSGLTPKRTPQFCADQAREFIKFGVKGLYRCGFGEGFGLEGPSYYVYGKILEDPSRNEKKLTEEFIERAYHESAAPMKRFFETLYSKLQIFSVVERSVDAREILNMIYPPETLALLERHLKRAESTATRGKVKRRLALVRTEFDYLKKTVRALTLFVAYRTAPTKHSLEELLKAIDERNAYIRSVAPKGTVKKIPGWREVRVFGNRGKQLLNNGRLSAYIGAPLEWDTAHIRKLGVLPGTRTKKLEILPANGKVTFDDFEKGVWKKAQWHKLGGIQLEPLSEQTWFKMLYDKENLYVAVKAELKGNRKTTAVGRDGVFWRQNAIELFLDPKGEREICYHLAWNPVADSYWDAAKGLITDPLHPDYGKNLKSWNGDWRYMNRHEKDMWYSMAVIPFKNFGVKVVPGVVWTLNVGREIRYPAEHTATDMDQLGLWAPNLSSRIFADINAFGEAVFK
;
A
#
# COMPACT_ATOMS: atom_id res chain seq x y z
N MET A 1 26.39 29.02 0.55
CA MET A 1 26.70 29.75 1.79
C MET A 1 25.52 30.65 2.10
N LEU A 2 24.60 30.21 2.93
CA LEU A 2 23.52 31.02 3.45
C LEU A 2 23.35 30.64 4.93
N ASN A 3 23.44 31.67 5.75
CA ASN A 3 23.53 31.73 7.20
C ASN A 3 22.72 30.72 8.01
N PHE A 4 23.41 29.78 8.61
CA PHE A 4 23.00 29.04 9.79
C PHE A 4 23.51 29.79 11.03
N SER A 5 22.78 30.79 11.49
CA SER A 5 23.05 31.41 12.77
C SER A 5 21.86 32.30 13.16
N LYS A 6 20.90 31.69 13.84
CA LYS A 6 19.96 32.34 14.77
C LYS A 6 19.08 31.30 15.46
N LEU A 7 19.72 30.41 16.21
CA LEU A 7 19.07 29.69 17.32
C LEU A 7 20.15 29.31 18.35
N LEU A 8 20.77 30.31 18.93
CA LEU A 8 21.64 30.09 20.08
C LEU A 8 21.34 31.15 21.14
N LEU A 9 20.89 30.65 22.27
CA LEU A 9 20.98 31.22 23.62
C LEU A 9 20.90 32.74 23.75
N ILE A 10 19.76 33.19 24.22
CA ILE A 10 19.71 34.27 25.19
C ILE A 10 19.61 33.63 26.57
N CYS A 11 20.73 33.30 27.11
CA CYS A 11 20.95 33.02 28.55
C CYS A 11 22.24 33.67 28.95
N THR A 12 22.23 35.00 29.14
CA THR A 12 23.22 35.66 29.99
C THR A 12 22.63 36.98 30.49
N ALA A 13 22.77 37.17 31.78
CA ALA A 13 22.54 38.39 32.55
C ALA A 13 21.06 38.74 32.87
N ILE A 14 20.50 38.11 33.87
CA ILE A 14 19.41 38.70 34.65
C ILE A 14 19.93 38.87 36.09
N GLY A 15 20.15 40.11 36.39
CA GLY A 15 20.20 40.55 37.78
C GLY A 15 18.88 40.16 38.49
N ALA A 16 18.90 40.02 39.81
CA ALA A 16 17.82 39.54 40.65
C ALA A 16 16.48 40.26 40.40
N ALA A 17 15.75 39.76 39.37
CA ALA A 17 14.32 39.98 39.19
C ALA A 17 13.63 38.80 39.87
N GLY A 18 12.74 39.06 40.82
CA GLY A 18 12.02 38.05 41.60
C GLY A 18 11.49 36.95 40.72
N VAL A 19 11.83 35.71 41.10
CA VAL A 19 11.34 34.48 40.44
C VAL A 19 9.81 34.55 40.52
N LEU A 20 9.15 34.86 39.41
CA LEU A 20 7.70 34.80 39.30
C LEU A 20 7.25 33.36 39.62
N PRO A 21 6.18 33.17 40.41
CA PRO A 21 5.79 31.85 40.87
C PRO A 21 5.33 30.98 39.71
N ALA A 22 6.09 29.93 39.43
CA ALA A 22 5.69 28.92 38.46
C ALA A 22 4.41 28.21 38.95
N LEU A 23 3.54 27.83 37.99
CA LEU A 23 2.34 27.05 38.29
C LEU A 23 2.73 25.61 38.65
N GLU A 24 2.53 25.26 39.92
CA GLU A 24 2.74 23.91 40.41
C GLU A 24 1.43 23.10 40.37
N LEU A 25 1.49 21.95 39.72
CA LEU A 25 0.42 20.95 39.68
C LEU A 25 0.85 19.75 40.50
N ASN A 26 0.02 19.33 41.45
CA ASN A 26 0.27 18.17 42.32
C ASN A 26 -1.06 17.48 42.69
N LYS A 27 -1.03 16.47 43.57
CA LYS A 27 -2.22 15.71 44.00
C LYS A 27 -3.37 16.56 44.56
N ASN A 28 -3.06 17.73 45.08
CA ASN A 28 -4.02 18.61 45.71
C ASN A 28 -4.59 19.69 44.79
N MET A 29 -4.25 19.62 43.49
CA MET A 29 -4.79 20.60 42.51
C MET A 29 -6.32 20.51 42.44
N THR A 30 -6.97 21.68 42.50
CA THR A 30 -8.44 21.82 42.46
C THR A 30 -8.93 22.43 41.15
N MET A 31 -8.01 22.78 40.23
CA MET A 31 -8.36 23.37 38.93
C MET A 31 -9.20 22.39 38.11
N PRO A 32 -10.42 22.77 37.69
CA PRO A 32 -11.21 21.94 36.80
C PRO A 32 -10.65 22.00 35.37
N ILE A 33 -10.98 21.00 34.58
CA ILE A 33 -10.82 21.03 33.14
C ILE A 33 -12.12 21.55 32.52
N VAL A 34 -12.05 22.70 31.87
CA VAL A 34 -13.19 23.33 31.19
C VAL A 34 -13.05 23.15 29.69
N TYR A 35 -13.93 22.35 29.08
CA TYR A 35 -13.91 22.12 27.64
C TYR A 35 -14.99 22.94 26.94
N PHE A 36 -14.68 23.44 25.75
CA PHE A 36 -15.61 24.22 24.94
C PHE A 36 -16.69 23.31 24.33
N ASP A 37 -17.94 23.59 24.63
CA ASP A 37 -19.11 22.80 24.22
C ASP A 37 -20.14 23.59 23.40
N LYS A 38 -19.95 24.92 23.26
CA LYS A 38 -20.80 25.77 22.41
C LYS A 38 -20.38 25.68 20.96
N ASP A 39 -21.01 24.79 20.27
CA ASP A 39 -20.51 24.32 19.00
C ASP A 39 -21.25 24.92 17.81
N SER A 40 -20.56 25.73 17.00
CA SER A 40 -21.01 26.10 15.65
C SER A 40 -20.79 24.94 14.65
N ASN A 41 -20.03 23.90 15.04
CA ASN A 41 -19.71 22.73 14.26
C ASN A 41 -20.18 21.47 15.00
N PRO A 42 -21.30 20.86 14.60
CA PRO A 42 -21.89 19.72 15.30
C PRO A 42 -20.88 18.57 15.48
N GLY A 43 -20.77 18.10 16.71
CA GLY A 43 -19.90 16.97 17.08
C GLY A 43 -18.54 17.34 17.67
N THR A 44 -18.06 18.57 17.50
CA THR A 44 -16.76 19.02 18.07
C THR A 44 -16.73 18.91 19.58
N GLY A 45 -17.78 19.42 20.26
CA GLY A 45 -17.90 19.37 21.72
C GLY A 45 -17.80 17.94 22.28
N ALA A 46 -18.31 16.93 21.58
CA ALA A 46 -18.18 15.54 21.99
C ALA A 46 -16.73 15.05 21.98
N PHE A 47 -15.93 15.44 20.99
CA PHE A 47 -14.50 15.11 20.93
C PHE A 47 -13.68 15.87 21.98
N LEU A 48 -14.03 17.15 22.23
CA LEU A 48 -13.39 17.91 23.30
C LEU A 48 -13.72 17.35 24.69
N LYS A 49 -14.94 16.86 24.90
CA LYS A 49 -15.30 16.12 26.11
C LYS A 49 -14.41 14.88 26.32
N LEU A 50 -14.27 14.04 25.29
CA LEU A 50 -13.40 12.87 25.35
C LEU A 50 -11.95 13.27 25.64
N THR A 51 -11.50 14.39 25.09
CA THR A 51 -10.16 14.93 25.34
C THR A 51 -10.00 15.38 26.79
N ALA A 52 -11.00 16.08 27.33
CA ALA A 52 -11.01 16.50 28.72
C ALA A 52 -11.01 15.30 29.71
N GLU A 53 -11.78 14.25 29.40
CA GLU A 53 -11.80 12.98 30.18
C GLU A 53 -10.44 12.25 30.09
N LYS A 54 -9.78 12.25 28.94
CA LYS A 54 -8.43 11.69 28.79
C LYS A 54 -7.39 12.48 29.59
N LEU A 55 -7.49 13.80 29.58
CA LEU A 55 -6.62 14.69 30.33
C LEU A 55 -6.85 14.53 31.87
N GLN A 56 -8.11 14.41 32.28
CA GLN A 56 -8.47 14.10 33.69
C GLN A 56 -7.80 12.80 34.13
N LYS A 57 -7.91 11.76 33.32
CA LYS A 57 -7.25 10.48 33.62
C LYS A 57 -5.73 10.63 33.68
N ALA A 58 -5.13 11.41 32.79
CA ALA A 58 -3.68 11.65 32.78
C ALA A 58 -3.24 12.36 34.10
N PHE A 59 -3.99 13.33 34.58
CA PHE A 59 -3.74 13.96 35.89
C PHE A 59 -3.87 12.97 37.04
N GLN A 60 -4.90 12.15 37.04
CA GLN A 60 -5.11 11.12 38.05
C GLN A 60 -3.98 10.09 38.08
N GLU A 61 -3.61 9.55 36.93
CA GLU A 61 -2.58 8.50 36.82
C GLU A 61 -1.17 9.06 37.13
N THR A 62 -0.92 10.33 36.75
CA THR A 62 0.41 10.95 36.93
C THR A 62 0.59 11.53 38.30
N LEU A 63 -0.36 12.31 38.78
CA LEU A 63 -0.24 13.10 40.01
C LEU A 63 -1.09 12.57 41.18
N GLY A 64 -2.04 11.69 40.93
CA GLY A 64 -3.07 11.29 41.86
C GLY A 64 -4.17 12.36 42.03
N ALA A 65 -4.20 13.37 41.19
CA ALA A 65 -5.13 14.49 41.28
C ALA A 65 -6.54 14.11 40.76
N LYS A 66 -7.56 14.45 41.53
CA LYS A 66 -8.97 14.27 41.15
C LYS A 66 -9.53 15.62 40.69
N VAL A 67 -9.58 15.87 39.40
CA VAL A 67 -10.06 17.14 38.83
C VAL A 67 -11.44 16.95 38.18
N ALA A 68 -12.29 17.97 38.28
CA ALA A 68 -13.59 17.95 37.65
C ALA A 68 -13.46 18.23 36.13
N VAL A 69 -14.35 17.66 35.32
CA VAL A 69 -14.54 18.00 33.90
C VAL A 69 -15.86 18.72 33.75
N ILE A 70 -15.83 19.95 33.24
CA ILE A 70 -16.98 20.85 33.20
C ILE A 70 -17.12 21.39 31.77
N PRO A 71 -18.30 21.33 31.15
CA PRO A 71 -18.55 22.04 29.89
C PRO A 71 -18.52 23.57 30.11
N ALA A 72 -18.00 24.34 29.17
CA ALA A 72 -17.87 25.79 29.28
C ALA A 72 -19.24 26.49 29.50
N SER A 73 -20.31 25.89 28.93
CA SER A 73 -21.70 26.38 29.12
C SER A 73 -22.17 26.31 30.59
N LYS A 74 -21.56 25.45 31.43
CA LYS A 74 -21.89 25.24 32.84
C LYS A 74 -20.77 25.69 33.80
N ALA A 75 -19.73 26.33 33.28
CA ALA A 75 -18.66 26.83 34.14
C ALA A 75 -19.15 27.99 35.04
N PRO A 76 -18.77 27.98 36.33
CA PRO A 76 -19.15 29.04 37.25
C PRO A 76 -18.71 30.44 36.74
N ALA A 77 -19.59 31.43 36.87
CA ALA A 77 -19.22 32.83 36.66
C ALA A 77 -18.11 33.21 37.69
N GLY A 78 -17.00 33.78 37.17
CA GLY A 78 -15.87 34.17 38.04
C GLY A 78 -14.88 33.05 38.35
N LEU A 79 -14.87 31.91 37.64
CA LEU A 79 -13.88 30.86 37.75
C LEU A 79 -12.46 31.44 37.51
N LYS A 80 -11.65 31.50 38.59
CA LYS A 80 -10.33 32.16 38.58
C LYS A 80 -9.25 31.36 37.85
N ARG A 81 -9.29 30.02 37.96
CA ARG A 81 -8.26 29.13 37.41
C ARG A 81 -8.87 27.83 36.86
N ALA A 82 -8.43 27.44 35.68
CA ALA A 82 -8.84 26.20 35.06
C ALA A 82 -7.81 25.71 34.05
N VAL A 83 -7.93 24.44 33.62
CA VAL A 83 -7.34 23.96 32.40
C VAL A 83 -8.38 24.13 31.30
N PHE A 84 -8.23 25.14 30.45
CA PHE A 84 -9.16 25.46 29.38
C PHE A 84 -8.80 24.68 28.12
N LEU A 85 -9.77 23.96 27.58
CA LEU A 85 -9.66 23.19 26.37
C LEU A 85 -10.59 23.75 25.28
N GLY A 86 -10.03 24.34 24.24
CA GLY A 86 -10.76 25.02 23.17
C GLY A 86 -10.90 26.54 23.38
N ASP A 87 -11.91 27.12 22.76
CA ASP A 87 -12.18 28.57 22.84
C ASP A 87 -12.51 28.99 24.27
N ASN A 88 -11.89 30.07 24.71
CA ASN A 88 -12.09 30.59 26.07
C ASN A 88 -11.73 32.10 26.15
N PRO A 89 -12.17 32.81 27.19
CA PRO A 89 -11.92 34.24 27.31
C PRO A 89 -10.45 34.63 27.41
N LEU A 90 -9.60 33.81 28.06
CA LEU A 90 -8.17 34.10 28.20
C LEU A 90 -7.45 33.99 26.84
N LEU A 91 -7.87 33.08 25.96
CA LEU A 91 -7.34 32.96 24.61
C LEU A 91 -7.54 34.29 23.83
N ARG A 92 -8.70 34.94 23.99
CA ARG A 92 -9.00 36.20 23.36
C ARG A 92 -8.19 37.36 23.94
N GLN A 93 -7.88 37.32 25.24
CA GLN A 93 -6.96 38.29 25.88
C GLN A 93 -5.55 38.21 25.32
N LEU A 94 -5.13 37.01 24.84
CA LEU A 94 -3.87 36.80 24.13
C LEU A 94 -3.93 37.25 22.65
N GLY A 95 -5.03 37.88 22.21
CA GLY A 95 -5.23 38.32 20.83
C GLY A 95 -5.48 37.15 19.83
N LYS A 96 -5.87 35.98 20.34
CA LYS A 96 -6.12 34.80 19.53
C LYS A 96 -7.59 34.39 19.58
N LYS A 97 -8.02 33.73 18.49
CA LYS A 97 -9.33 33.08 18.37
C LYS A 97 -9.15 31.76 17.62
N PRO A 98 -10.06 30.78 17.75
CA PRO A 98 -9.92 29.48 17.06
C PRO A 98 -9.63 29.60 15.57
N SER A 99 -10.27 30.54 14.87
CA SER A 99 -10.06 30.77 13.42
C SER A 99 -8.67 31.34 13.06
N SER A 100 -7.87 31.79 14.00
CA SER A 100 -6.50 32.23 13.76
C SER A 100 -5.49 31.08 13.62
N PHE A 101 -5.87 29.86 14.00
CA PHE A 101 -5.05 28.67 13.84
C PHE A 101 -5.27 28.02 12.48
N LYS A 102 -4.19 27.62 11.84
CA LYS A 102 -4.22 26.89 10.57
C LYS A 102 -4.24 25.39 10.83
N ASN A 103 -5.14 24.66 10.20
CA ASN A 103 -5.24 23.21 10.30
C ASN A 103 -5.07 22.70 11.74
N PHE A 104 -3.99 22.00 12.02
CA PHE A 104 -3.65 21.39 13.31
C PHE A 104 -2.66 22.20 14.14
N ASP A 105 -2.43 23.48 13.81
CA ASP A 105 -1.66 24.38 14.66
C ASP A 105 -2.35 24.54 16.02
N CYS A 106 -1.56 24.63 17.07
CA CYS A 106 -2.10 24.74 18.41
C CYS A 106 -1.24 25.59 19.34
N LEU A 107 -1.84 26.02 20.44
CA LEU A 107 -1.24 26.79 21.50
C LEU A 107 -1.35 26.05 22.83
N ILE A 108 -0.24 25.98 23.55
CA ILE A 108 -0.18 25.61 24.95
C ILE A 108 0.36 26.80 25.71
N ALA A 109 -0.40 27.34 26.66
CA ALA A 109 0.04 28.49 27.42
C ALA A 109 -0.34 28.38 28.89
N GLU A 110 0.46 28.98 29.74
CA GLU A 110 0.07 29.36 31.10
C GLU A 110 -0.29 30.84 31.11
N GLU A 111 -1.45 31.19 31.65
CA GLU A 111 -1.93 32.56 31.79
C GLU A 111 -2.73 32.71 33.07
N LYS A 112 -2.28 33.61 33.95
CA LYS A 112 -2.95 33.92 35.22
C LYS A 112 -3.24 32.70 36.11
N GLY A 113 -2.32 31.73 36.15
CA GLY A 113 -2.45 30.50 36.89
C GLY A 113 -3.40 29.48 36.23
N SER A 114 -3.79 29.67 34.99
CA SER A 114 -4.58 28.74 34.18
C SER A 114 -3.76 28.15 33.05
N ILE A 115 -4.16 26.97 32.58
CA ILE A 115 -3.55 26.30 31.42
C ILE A 115 -4.51 26.45 30.25
N LEU A 116 -4.00 26.93 29.11
CA LEU A 116 -4.73 27.05 27.86
C LEU A 116 -4.25 26.01 26.86
N LEU A 117 -5.16 25.20 26.35
CA LEU A 117 -4.94 24.17 25.35
C LEU A 117 -5.88 24.49 24.18
N ALA A 118 -5.39 25.18 23.15
CA ALA A 118 -6.24 25.77 22.13
C ALA A 118 -5.71 25.51 20.70
N GLY A 119 -6.63 25.41 19.75
CA GLY A 119 -6.38 25.30 18.32
C GLY A 119 -7.69 25.53 17.57
N PHE A 120 -7.67 25.27 16.27
CA PHE A 120 -8.91 25.20 15.52
C PHE A 120 -9.61 23.87 15.81
N ASP A 121 -10.90 23.95 16.19
CA ASP A 121 -11.74 22.76 16.41
C ASP A 121 -12.98 22.90 15.53
N GLY A 122 -13.20 21.96 14.60
CA GLY A 122 -14.36 22.02 13.72
C GLY A 122 -14.37 20.92 12.67
N HIS A 123 -15.52 20.76 12.02
CA HIS A 123 -15.63 19.85 10.89
C HIS A 123 -14.75 20.37 9.73
N ARG A 124 -13.97 19.48 9.10
CA ARG A 124 -12.97 19.83 8.09
C ARG A 124 -13.52 20.63 6.90
N ILE A 125 -14.78 20.38 6.51
CA ILE A 125 -15.46 21.07 5.41
C ILE A 125 -16.70 21.86 5.86
N GLY A 126 -16.88 22.09 7.15
CA GLY A 126 -18.03 22.83 7.66
C GLY A 126 -19.38 22.11 7.51
N SER A 127 -19.39 20.76 7.48
CA SER A 127 -20.64 20.01 7.39
C SER A 127 -21.61 20.35 8.52
N PRO A 128 -22.91 20.54 8.24
CA PRO A 128 -23.92 20.77 9.26
C PRO A 128 -24.27 19.50 10.06
N LYS A 129 -23.79 18.33 9.63
CA LYS A 129 -24.07 17.05 10.28
C LYS A 129 -22.87 16.61 11.14
N ALA A 130 -23.16 16.19 12.38
CA ALA A 130 -22.17 15.57 13.24
C ALA A 130 -21.68 14.22 12.66
N SER A 131 -20.35 14.00 12.71
CA SER A 131 -19.74 12.70 12.36
C SER A 131 -19.20 12.02 13.61
N LYS A 132 -19.26 10.69 13.63
CA LYS A 132 -18.60 9.87 14.67
C LYS A 132 -17.10 9.63 14.39
N SER A 133 -16.63 10.00 13.20
CA SER A 133 -15.24 9.84 12.80
C SER A 133 -14.43 11.09 13.12
N HIS A 134 -13.43 10.98 13.97
CA HIS A 134 -12.53 12.10 14.25
C HIS A 134 -11.76 12.57 13.00
N ASN A 135 -11.61 11.73 11.99
CA ASN A 135 -10.97 12.10 10.73
C ASN A 135 -11.77 13.13 9.90
N GLU A 136 -13.04 13.35 10.23
CA GLU A 136 -13.86 14.39 9.64
C GLU A 136 -13.66 15.76 10.32
N TYR A 137 -12.83 15.81 11.38
CA TYR A 137 -12.60 17.02 12.16
C TYR A 137 -11.12 17.43 12.16
N ILE A 138 -10.91 18.70 12.36
CA ILE A 138 -9.64 19.28 12.79
C ILE A 138 -9.83 19.57 14.28
N LEU A 139 -9.02 18.94 15.15
CA LEU A 139 -9.13 19.07 16.59
C LEU A 139 -7.80 19.59 17.17
N GLY A 140 -7.52 20.86 16.88
CA GLY A 140 -6.27 21.52 17.29
C GLY A 140 -6.11 21.58 18.81
N SER A 141 -7.19 21.78 19.55
CA SER A 141 -7.15 21.77 21.02
C SER A 141 -6.86 20.37 21.59
N THR A 142 -7.37 19.31 20.96
CA THR A 142 -6.99 17.94 21.32
C THR A 142 -5.50 17.70 21.08
N ARG A 143 -4.96 18.25 19.99
CA ARG A 143 -3.53 18.16 19.73
C ARG A 143 -2.71 18.87 20.79
N ALA A 144 -3.12 20.10 21.19
CA ALA A 144 -2.49 20.80 22.30
C ALA A 144 -2.51 19.97 23.59
N ALA A 145 -3.63 19.31 23.88
CA ALA A 145 -3.75 18.44 25.05
C ALA A 145 -2.83 17.21 24.98
N VAL A 146 -2.69 16.58 23.81
CA VAL A 146 -1.76 15.45 23.61
C VAL A 146 -0.32 15.90 23.84
N ILE A 147 0.11 17.01 23.25
CA ILE A 147 1.45 17.56 23.43
C ILE A 147 1.69 17.95 24.90
N PHE A 148 0.69 18.55 25.56
CA PHE A 148 0.76 18.89 26.98
C PHE A 148 0.94 17.64 27.84
N MET A 149 0.15 16.58 27.61
CA MET A 149 0.27 15.31 28.32
C MET A 149 1.66 14.69 28.13
N GLU A 150 2.20 14.71 26.91
CA GLU A 150 3.53 14.17 26.63
C GLU A 150 4.64 14.99 27.27
N LYS A 151 4.59 16.32 27.14
CA LYS A 151 5.64 17.23 27.61
C LYS A 151 5.68 17.37 29.14
N PHE A 152 4.55 17.61 29.76
CA PHE A 152 4.47 17.92 31.19
C PHE A 152 4.11 16.71 32.05
N LEU A 153 3.11 15.92 31.62
CA LEU A 153 2.68 14.77 32.42
C LEU A 153 3.52 13.51 32.17
N GLY A 154 4.33 13.51 31.09
CA GLY A 154 5.15 12.36 30.72
C GLY A 154 4.35 11.17 30.19
N THR A 155 3.11 11.40 29.75
CA THR A 155 2.30 10.39 29.07
C THR A 155 2.95 9.99 27.75
N ARG A 156 2.81 8.73 27.36
CA ARG A 156 3.20 8.25 26.02
C ARG A 156 2.07 7.46 25.38
N PHE A 157 1.82 7.75 24.12
CA PHE A 157 0.84 7.05 23.28
C PHE A 157 1.60 6.10 22.36
N LEU A 158 1.82 4.87 22.82
CA LEU A 158 2.65 3.84 22.15
C LEU A 158 1.87 3.03 21.13
N ALA A 159 0.56 2.94 21.30
CA ALA A 159 -0.41 2.32 20.43
C ALA A 159 -1.80 2.91 20.73
N PRO A 160 -2.81 2.70 19.86
CA PRO A 160 -4.18 3.14 20.13
C PRO A 160 -4.73 2.62 21.46
N GLY A 161 -5.53 3.44 22.11
CA GLY A 161 -6.31 3.10 23.30
C GLY A 161 -5.56 3.09 24.60
N GLU A 162 -6.28 2.69 25.66
CA GLU A 162 -5.78 2.78 27.01
C GLU A 162 -4.63 1.80 27.30
N THR A 163 -4.66 0.62 26.69
CA THR A 163 -3.54 -0.33 26.82
C THR A 163 -2.26 0.19 26.15
N GLY A 164 -2.42 0.96 25.07
CA GLY A 164 -1.31 1.62 24.38
C GLY A 164 -0.83 2.90 25.06
N THR A 165 -1.63 3.47 25.97
CA THR A 165 -1.24 4.68 26.73
C THR A 165 -0.43 4.28 27.95
N ASP A 166 0.71 4.95 28.13
CA ASP A 166 1.56 4.79 29.31
C ASP A 166 1.66 6.10 30.08
N TYR A 167 1.49 6.04 31.41
CA TYR A 167 1.53 7.18 32.29
C TYR A 167 2.75 7.11 33.21
N MET A 168 3.35 8.27 33.50
CA MET A 168 4.48 8.38 34.40
C MET A 168 4.01 9.00 35.75
N ARG A 169 4.18 8.30 36.83
CA ARG A 169 3.90 8.88 38.15
C ARG A 169 4.92 9.95 38.50
N LYS A 170 4.42 11.11 38.96
CA LYS A 170 5.20 12.28 39.41
C LYS A 170 4.60 12.81 40.68
N ARG A 171 5.44 13.36 41.57
CA ARG A 171 4.97 14.06 42.77
C ARG A 171 4.37 15.41 42.41
N LYS A 172 4.97 16.12 41.46
CA LYS A 172 4.54 17.43 41.01
C LYS A 172 4.97 17.67 39.57
N VAL A 173 4.31 18.58 38.89
CA VAL A 173 4.66 19.13 37.58
C VAL A 173 4.73 20.64 37.73
N VAL A 174 5.79 21.23 37.21
CA VAL A 174 6.00 22.69 37.26
C VAL A 174 5.90 23.23 35.85
N ILE A 175 5.02 24.20 35.67
CA ILE A 175 4.86 24.95 34.42
C ILE A 175 5.42 26.35 34.66
N PRO A 176 6.40 26.81 33.82
CA PRO A 176 6.95 28.16 33.98
C PRO A 176 5.84 29.23 33.87
N ASP A 177 5.97 30.29 34.65
CA ASP A 177 5.09 31.46 34.57
C ASP A 177 5.12 32.01 33.10
N LYS A 178 3.93 32.41 32.59
CA LYS A 178 3.77 32.91 31.25
C LYS A 178 4.32 31.95 30.16
N PHE A 179 4.39 30.64 30.47
CA PHE A 179 4.77 29.65 29.48
C PHE A 179 3.90 29.78 28.24
N ARG A 180 4.53 29.86 27.09
CA ARG A 180 3.84 29.89 25.81
C ARG A 180 4.56 29.04 24.77
N MET A 181 3.84 28.13 24.16
CA MET A 181 4.32 27.29 23.07
C MET A 181 3.26 27.24 21.96
N GLU A 182 3.59 27.82 20.84
CA GLU A 182 2.84 27.64 19.60
C GLU A 182 3.49 26.48 18.82
N HIS A 183 2.69 25.57 18.37
CA HIS A 183 3.16 24.39 17.65
C HIS A 183 2.50 24.30 16.30
N SER A 184 3.32 24.26 15.24
CA SER A 184 2.91 24.01 13.86
C SER A 184 3.62 22.76 13.37
N HIS A 185 2.94 21.93 12.61
CA HIS A 185 3.51 20.71 12.07
C HIS A 185 4.15 20.96 10.70
N ASN A 186 5.21 20.21 10.39
CA ASN A 186 5.86 20.25 9.07
C ASN A 186 4.92 19.79 7.94
N LEU A 187 3.95 18.94 8.26
CA LEU A 187 2.98 18.41 7.32
C LEU A 187 1.63 19.12 7.46
N ASN A 188 1.01 19.42 6.31
CA ASN A 188 -0.36 19.93 6.25
C ASN A 188 -1.39 18.80 6.29
N TYR A 189 -0.97 17.59 6.01
CA TYR A 189 -1.80 16.42 5.85
C TYR A 189 -1.00 15.18 6.25
N ALA A 190 -1.58 14.34 7.08
CA ALA A 190 -1.03 13.04 7.40
C ALA A 190 -2.16 12.08 7.75
N LEU A 191 -2.31 11.02 6.98
CA LEU A 191 -3.33 10.01 7.16
C LEU A 191 -2.71 8.64 7.38
N GLY A 192 -3.31 7.88 8.27
CA GLY A 192 -3.04 6.48 8.51
C GLY A 192 -4.33 5.78 8.88
N ARG A 193 -4.21 4.57 9.41
CA ARG A 193 -5.37 3.74 9.76
C ARG A 193 -5.49 3.41 11.25
N ALA A 194 -4.78 4.12 12.11
CA ALA A 194 -4.95 3.96 13.54
C ALA A 194 -6.33 4.52 13.94
N PRO A 195 -7.10 3.80 14.78
CA PRO A 195 -8.47 4.18 15.10
C PRO A 195 -8.62 5.03 16.37
N ASP A 196 -7.57 5.74 16.78
CA ASP A 196 -7.54 6.51 18.03
C ASP A 196 -6.87 7.87 17.82
N PHE A 197 -7.63 8.95 18.00
CA PHE A 197 -7.12 10.29 17.71
C PHE A 197 -6.05 10.79 18.69
N PHE A 198 -5.96 10.25 19.90
CA PHE A 198 -4.85 10.57 20.80
C PHE A 198 -3.53 9.98 20.30
N TYR A 199 -3.58 8.70 19.90
CA TYR A 199 -2.45 8.07 19.25
C TYR A 199 -2.12 8.74 17.90
N ASP A 200 -3.15 9.07 17.13
CA ASP A 200 -2.99 9.69 15.82
C ASP A 200 -2.24 11.01 15.94
N TYR A 201 -2.64 11.90 16.85
CA TYR A 201 -1.95 13.18 17.05
C TYR A 201 -0.55 13.02 17.64
N SER A 202 -0.33 12.06 18.52
CA SER A 202 1.00 11.72 19.05
C SER A 202 1.93 11.14 17.97
N SER A 203 1.39 10.47 16.97
CA SER A 203 2.13 9.80 15.87
C SER A 203 2.16 10.62 14.59
N SER A 204 1.85 11.91 14.67
CA SER A 204 1.73 12.78 13.49
C SER A 204 0.77 12.24 12.42
N LEU A 205 -0.34 11.64 12.85
CA LEU A 205 -1.43 11.14 12.03
C LEU A 205 -2.69 11.97 12.32
N PHE A 206 -2.91 13.07 11.66
CA PHE A 206 -3.99 13.98 12.03
C PHE A 206 -5.01 14.21 10.91
N GLY A 207 -5.29 13.16 10.14
CA GLY A 207 -6.35 13.22 9.14
C GLY A 207 -6.03 14.10 7.92
N GLN A 208 -7.08 14.42 7.18
CA GLN A 208 -6.95 15.10 5.89
C GLN A 208 -6.95 16.63 5.99
N GLY A 209 -7.21 17.20 7.17
CA GLY A 209 -7.46 18.64 7.25
C GLY A 209 -8.61 19.01 6.31
N ARG A 210 -8.47 20.12 5.58
CA ARG A 210 -9.42 20.54 4.53
C ARG A 210 -9.13 19.92 3.15
N TYR A 211 -8.26 18.93 3.09
CA TYR A 211 -7.97 18.20 1.88
C TYR A 211 -9.10 17.21 1.59
N HIS A 212 -9.56 17.21 0.35
CA HIS A 212 -10.44 16.18 -0.15
C HIS A 212 -9.61 15.20 -0.98
N THR A 213 -9.38 14.02 -0.47
CA THR A 213 -8.91 12.93 -1.29
C THR A 213 -10.11 12.09 -1.66
N HIS A 214 -10.59 12.23 -2.86
CA HIS A 214 -11.46 11.24 -3.48
C HIS A 214 -10.65 9.96 -3.67
N GLY A 215 -10.27 9.28 -2.64
CA GLY A 215 -9.73 7.95 -2.61
C GLY A 215 -8.88 7.48 -3.82
N GLY A 216 -8.16 8.33 -4.51
CA GLY A 216 -7.44 8.05 -5.74
C GLY A 216 -8.31 7.46 -6.87
N HIS A 217 -7.93 7.67 -8.11
CA HIS A 217 -8.53 6.98 -9.25
C HIS A 217 -10.04 7.21 -9.45
N SER A 218 -10.53 8.42 -9.20
CA SER A 218 -11.96 8.70 -9.02
C SER A 218 -12.68 9.33 -10.22
N TYR A 219 -12.05 9.49 -11.37
CA TYR A 219 -12.70 10.11 -12.55
C TYR A 219 -13.96 9.39 -13.01
N TYR A 220 -14.08 8.09 -12.81
CA TYR A 220 -15.29 7.33 -13.10
C TYR A 220 -16.52 7.80 -12.31
N GLN A 221 -16.34 8.50 -11.20
CA GLN A 221 -17.44 9.04 -10.41
C GLN A 221 -18.15 10.19 -11.13
N ALA A 222 -17.44 10.93 -11.99
CA ALA A 222 -18.03 11.96 -12.83
C ALA A 222 -18.87 11.36 -13.98
N VAL A 223 -18.56 10.14 -14.39
CA VAL A 223 -19.20 9.44 -15.52
C VAL A 223 -19.66 8.04 -15.07
N PRO A 224 -20.65 7.94 -14.16
CA PRO A 224 -21.10 6.65 -13.67
C PRO A 224 -21.70 5.80 -14.79
N LYS A 225 -21.25 4.55 -14.93
CA LYS A 225 -21.74 3.64 -15.96
C LYS A 225 -23.23 3.35 -15.85
N ALA A 226 -23.76 3.29 -14.63
CA ALA A 226 -25.21 3.12 -14.42
C ALA A 226 -26.03 4.21 -15.11
N VAL A 227 -25.47 5.42 -15.26
CA VAL A 227 -26.13 6.56 -15.90
C VAL A 227 -25.80 6.64 -17.38
N TYR A 228 -24.53 6.51 -17.74
CA TYR A 228 -24.07 6.82 -19.10
C TYR A 228 -23.76 5.57 -19.96
N GLY A 229 -23.65 4.40 -19.37
CA GLY A 229 -23.12 3.22 -20.07
C GLY A 229 -23.93 2.77 -21.28
N LYS A 230 -25.26 2.93 -21.26
CA LYS A 230 -26.15 2.60 -22.38
C LYS A 230 -26.37 3.77 -23.32
N SER A 231 -26.53 4.98 -22.78
CA SER A 231 -26.88 6.18 -23.56
C SER A 231 -25.68 6.82 -24.24
N HIS A 232 -24.49 6.75 -23.60
CA HIS A 232 -23.27 7.39 -24.08
C HIS A 232 -22.07 6.43 -24.03
N PRO A 233 -22.08 5.31 -24.74
CA PRO A 233 -20.98 4.34 -24.68
C PRO A 233 -19.63 4.95 -25.12
N GLN A 234 -19.65 6.01 -25.95
CA GLN A 234 -18.47 6.76 -26.38
C GLN A 234 -17.75 7.52 -25.24
N TYR A 235 -18.35 7.66 -24.06
CA TYR A 235 -17.69 8.23 -22.90
C TYR A 235 -16.66 7.28 -22.26
N PHE A 236 -16.78 6.00 -22.55
CA PHE A 236 -15.85 5.00 -22.04
C PHE A 236 -14.74 4.71 -23.05
N ALA A 237 -13.57 4.32 -22.53
CA ALA A 237 -12.39 4.09 -23.37
C ALA A 237 -12.66 3.01 -24.43
N GLN A 238 -12.28 3.26 -25.64
CA GLN A 238 -12.17 2.23 -26.67
C GLN A 238 -10.94 1.38 -26.34
N THR A 239 -11.13 0.07 -26.19
CA THR A 239 -10.09 -0.86 -25.73
C THR A 239 -9.65 -1.86 -26.80
N GLY A 240 -10.14 -1.70 -28.01
CA GLY A 240 -9.79 -2.54 -29.17
C GLY A 240 -9.89 -1.78 -30.49
N SER A 241 -9.60 -2.46 -31.60
CA SER A 241 -9.70 -1.91 -32.96
C SER A 241 -11.13 -1.57 -33.37
N ASP A 242 -12.11 -2.36 -32.91
CA ASP A 242 -13.53 -2.07 -33.12
C ASP A 242 -13.95 -0.82 -32.32
N PRO A 243 -14.43 0.26 -32.96
CA PRO A 243 -14.87 1.47 -32.30
C PRO A 243 -16.06 1.26 -31.35
N ASN A 244 -16.80 0.16 -31.47
CA ASN A 244 -17.92 -0.18 -30.60
C ASN A 244 -17.48 -0.90 -29.31
N VAL A 245 -16.28 -1.44 -29.27
CA VAL A 245 -15.74 -2.12 -28.09
C VAL A 245 -15.24 -1.10 -27.09
N ARG A 246 -16.00 -0.94 -26.01
CA ARG A 246 -15.71 -0.02 -24.92
C ARG A 246 -15.33 -0.76 -23.63
N ASP A 247 -14.61 -0.09 -22.76
CA ASP A 247 -14.21 -0.68 -21.47
C ASP A 247 -15.42 -1.18 -20.67
N SER A 248 -15.52 -2.50 -20.53
CA SER A 248 -16.60 -3.16 -19.78
C SER A 248 -16.46 -3.01 -18.26
N SER A 249 -15.27 -2.71 -17.77
CA SER A 249 -15.00 -2.59 -16.33
C SER A 249 -15.47 -1.26 -15.72
N ASN A 250 -15.84 -0.29 -16.57
CA ASN A 250 -16.55 0.94 -16.21
C ASN A 250 -15.73 2.06 -15.62
N ASN A 251 -14.43 1.89 -15.56
CA ASN A 251 -13.57 2.82 -14.84
C ASN A 251 -12.70 3.63 -15.80
N HIS A 252 -12.51 3.16 -17.04
CA HIS A 252 -11.65 3.83 -18.01
C HIS A 252 -12.47 4.69 -18.95
N LEU A 253 -12.16 5.98 -18.98
CA LEU A 253 -12.91 7.00 -19.72
C LEU A 253 -12.19 7.43 -20.99
N CYS A 254 -12.95 7.92 -21.95
CA CYS A 254 -12.44 8.56 -23.16
C CYS A 254 -12.07 10.03 -22.85
N LEU A 255 -10.84 10.26 -22.36
CA LEU A 255 -10.38 11.59 -21.94
C LEU A 255 -10.20 12.58 -23.12
N GLY A 256 -10.23 12.11 -24.36
CA GLY A 256 -10.28 12.96 -25.58
C GLY A 256 -11.68 13.48 -25.89
N ASN A 257 -12.71 12.97 -25.23
CA ASN A 257 -14.08 13.46 -25.41
C ASN A 257 -14.30 14.71 -24.54
N LYS A 258 -14.66 15.83 -25.16
CA LYS A 258 -14.86 17.12 -24.47
C LYS A 258 -15.99 17.08 -23.44
N GLU A 259 -17.04 16.30 -23.67
CA GLU A 259 -18.14 16.14 -22.72
C GLU A 259 -17.71 15.41 -21.46
N VAL A 260 -16.87 14.37 -21.63
CA VAL A 260 -16.26 13.63 -20.50
C VAL A 260 -15.35 14.55 -19.68
N GLU A 261 -14.49 15.34 -20.36
CA GLU A 261 -13.65 16.33 -19.70
C GLU A 261 -14.49 17.32 -18.90
N GLU A 262 -15.60 17.79 -19.46
CA GLU A 262 -16.48 18.74 -18.80
C GLU A 262 -17.22 18.13 -17.59
N LEU A 263 -17.65 16.88 -17.68
CA LEU A 263 -18.24 16.15 -16.56
C LEU A 263 -17.24 15.97 -15.41
N ILE A 264 -15.99 15.61 -15.74
CA ILE A 264 -14.89 15.52 -14.76
C ILE A 264 -14.68 16.89 -14.11
N PHE A 265 -14.62 17.94 -14.91
CA PHE A 265 -14.40 19.29 -14.38
C PHE A 265 -15.53 19.78 -13.47
N LYS A 266 -16.79 19.55 -13.84
CA LYS A 266 -17.96 19.84 -12.99
C LYS A 266 -17.92 19.09 -11.66
N GLN A 267 -17.48 17.82 -11.67
CA GLN A 267 -17.30 17.06 -10.43
C GLN A 267 -16.20 17.68 -9.55
N ILE A 268 -15.08 18.11 -10.15
CA ILE A 268 -14.00 18.81 -9.44
C ILE A 268 -14.53 20.08 -8.76
N LEU A 269 -15.29 20.91 -9.49
CA LEU A 269 -15.88 22.13 -8.93
C LEU A 269 -16.86 21.81 -7.80
N LYS A 270 -17.72 20.82 -7.97
CA LYS A 270 -18.65 20.35 -6.92
C LYS A 270 -17.93 19.99 -5.63
N ASP A 271 -16.80 19.30 -5.73
CA ASP A 271 -16.00 18.89 -4.56
C ASP A 271 -15.40 20.10 -3.86
N LEU A 272 -14.90 21.06 -4.61
CA LEU A 272 -14.34 22.31 -4.08
C LEU A 272 -15.42 23.22 -3.46
N ASP A 273 -16.58 23.31 -4.09
CA ASP A 273 -17.72 24.10 -3.61
C ASP A 273 -18.39 23.49 -2.37
N ALA A 274 -18.20 22.16 -2.16
CA ALA A 274 -18.59 21.48 -0.91
C ALA A 274 -17.73 21.87 0.31
N GLY A 275 -16.78 22.81 0.16
CA GLY A 275 -15.97 23.33 1.26
C GLY A 275 -14.54 22.76 1.32
N ASN A 276 -14.17 21.84 0.43
CA ASN A 276 -12.80 21.34 0.37
C ASN A 276 -11.85 22.45 -0.13
N GLU A 277 -10.64 22.48 0.42
CA GLU A 277 -9.59 23.41 -0.01
C GLU A 277 -8.83 22.87 -1.24
N ILE A 278 -8.72 21.55 -1.32
CA ILE A 278 -8.01 20.84 -2.37
C ILE A 278 -8.80 19.61 -2.83
N THR A 279 -8.79 19.34 -4.13
CA THR A 279 -9.32 18.10 -4.73
C THR A 279 -8.24 17.35 -5.50
N GLN A 280 -8.37 16.03 -5.60
CA GLN A 280 -7.38 15.20 -6.29
C GLN A 280 -7.73 15.04 -7.77
N LEU A 281 -6.71 15.22 -8.63
CA LEU A 281 -6.75 14.87 -10.05
C LEU A 281 -6.03 13.53 -10.23
N ALA A 282 -6.79 12.46 -10.42
CA ALA A 282 -6.26 11.11 -10.44
C ALA A 282 -6.91 10.28 -11.55
N GLN A 283 -6.10 9.85 -12.50
CA GLN A 283 -6.51 8.88 -13.52
C GLN A 283 -6.91 7.55 -12.87
N THR A 284 -7.69 6.76 -13.58
CA THR A 284 -8.12 5.43 -13.16
C THR A 284 -6.93 4.50 -12.86
N ASP A 285 -7.05 3.68 -11.81
CA ASP A 285 -6.04 2.66 -11.48
C ASP A 285 -5.84 1.69 -12.65
N ALA A 286 -4.58 1.29 -12.87
CA ALA A 286 -4.19 0.50 -14.04
C ALA A 286 -4.75 1.10 -15.36
N MET A 287 -4.57 2.41 -15.53
CA MET A 287 -5.16 3.15 -16.64
C MET A 287 -4.99 2.45 -17.98
N VAL A 288 -6.11 2.21 -18.67
CA VAL A 288 -6.15 1.76 -20.05
C VAL A 288 -6.32 2.98 -20.96
N GLN A 289 -5.39 3.15 -21.88
CA GLN A 289 -5.42 4.25 -22.81
C GLN A 289 -6.53 4.03 -23.87
N CYS A 290 -7.33 5.04 -24.10
CA CYS A 290 -8.39 4.98 -25.10
C CYS A 290 -7.81 5.02 -26.54
N LEU A 291 -8.20 4.05 -27.36
CA LEU A 291 -7.72 3.89 -28.73
C LEU A 291 -8.59 4.61 -29.79
N CYS A 292 -9.61 5.37 -29.39
CA CYS A 292 -10.50 6.03 -30.31
C CYS A 292 -9.81 7.17 -31.11
N LYS A 293 -10.40 7.52 -32.24
CA LYS A 293 -9.88 8.56 -33.12
C LYS A 293 -9.69 9.92 -32.43
N LEU A 294 -10.59 10.28 -31.50
CA LEU A 294 -10.49 11.54 -30.74
C LEU A 294 -9.26 11.54 -29.83
N CYS A 295 -9.04 10.45 -29.07
CA CYS A 295 -7.89 10.36 -28.18
C CYS A 295 -6.57 10.30 -28.94
N ARG A 296 -6.50 9.51 -30.04
CA ARG A 296 -5.28 9.43 -30.88
C ARG A 296 -4.88 10.76 -31.52
N ALA A 297 -5.85 11.64 -31.76
CA ALA A 297 -5.59 12.98 -32.28
C ALA A 297 -5.09 13.99 -31.23
N MET A 298 -5.10 13.61 -29.93
CA MET A 298 -4.61 14.51 -28.88
C MET A 298 -3.07 14.58 -28.86
N PRO A 299 -2.51 15.77 -28.53
CA PRO A 299 -1.08 15.90 -28.31
C PRO A 299 -0.58 14.88 -27.30
N TYR A 300 0.61 14.33 -27.54
CA TYR A 300 1.29 13.37 -26.64
C TYR A 300 0.57 12.03 -26.43
N TRP A 301 -0.44 11.68 -27.21
CA TRP A 301 -1.15 10.40 -27.04
C TRP A 301 -0.20 9.20 -27.10
N SER A 302 0.84 9.24 -27.93
CA SER A 302 1.88 8.20 -28.03
C SER A 302 2.77 8.08 -26.79
N ASP A 303 2.77 9.07 -25.90
CA ASP A 303 3.41 9.03 -24.59
C ASP A 303 2.34 9.17 -23.50
N PRO A 304 1.79 8.06 -22.99
CA PRO A 304 0.66 8.09 -22.07
C PRO A 304 0.95 8.88 -20.79
N GLY A 305 2.19 8.89 -20.32
CA GLY A 305 2.60 9.65 -19.16
C GLY A 305 2.52 11.15 -19.39
N GLU A 306 3.08 11.60 -20.51
CA GLU A 306 3.07 13.01 -20.90
C GLU A 306 1.66 13.51 -21.23
N TRP A 307 0.86 12.66 -21.90
CA TRP A 307 -0.55 12.96 -22.17
C TRP A 307 -1.36 13.23 -20.90
N ILE A 308 -1.23 12.37 -19.88
CA ILE A 308 -1.92 12.53 -18.60
C ILE A 308 -1.42 13.77 -17.84
N TRP A 309 -0.11 14.06 -17.85
CA TRP A 309 0.41 15.28 -17.24
C TRP A 309 -0.22 16.53 -17.84
N ASN A 310 -0.32 16.59 -19.18
CA ASN A 310 -0.92 17.74 -19.87
C ASN A 310 -2.43 17.82 -19.65
N PHE A 311 -3.13 16.70 -19.57
CA PHE A 311 -4.56 16.67 -19.23
C PHE A 311 -4.81 17.22 -17.81
N HIS A 312 -4.04 16.78 -16.83
CA HIS A 312 -4.15 17.28 -15.45
C HIS A 312 -3.75 18.77 -15.35
N LYS A 313 -2.70 19.18 -16.05
CA LYS A 313 -2.28 20.60 -16.08
C LYS A 313 -3.40 21.49 -16.59
N LYS A 314 -4.05 21.10 -17.67
CA LYS A 314 -5.22 21.83 -18.25
C LYS A 314 -6.35 21.96 -17.22
N LEU A 315 -6.70 20.89 -16.52
CA LEU A 315 -7.73 20.94 -15.47
C LEU A 315 -7.31 21.83 -14.31
N ALA A 316 -6.04 21.77 -13.89
CA ALA A 316 -5.50 22.63 -12.83
C ALA A 316 -5.57 24.12 -13.20
N GLU A 317 -5.25 24.48 -14.44
CA GLU A 317 -5.35 25.84 -14.96
C GLU A 317 -6.81 26.32 -14.99
N ARG A 318 -7.75 25.47 -15.38
CA ARG A 318 -9.19 25.77 -15.33
C ARG A 318 -9.66 26.01 -13.90
N VAL A 319 -9.27 25.17 -12.94
CA VAL A 319 -9.60 25.36 -11.52
C VAL A 319 -9.01 26.69 -11.01
N LEU A 320 -7.76 26.98 -11.34
CA LEU A 320 -7.12 28.26 -10.94
C LEU A 320 -7.91 29.47 -11.40
N LYS A 321 -8.45 29.43 -12.62
CA LYS A 321 -9.26 30.50 -13.21
C LYS A 321 -10.64 30.60 -12.58
N GLU A 322 -11.35 29.48 -12.41
CA GLU A 322 -12.76 29.47 -12.01
C GLU A 322 -12.97 29.46 -10.47
N ARG A 323 -11.99 29.01 -9.72
CA ARG A 323 -11.99 28.95 -8.25
C ARG A 323 -10.67 29.46 -7.69
N PRO A 324 -10.37 30.75 -7.79
CA PRO A 324 -9.16 31.35 -7.22
C PRO A 324 -9.02 30.98 -5.73
N GLY A 325 -7.79 30.60 -5.32
CA GLY A 325 -7.48 30.16 -3.95
C GLY A 325 -7.75 28.69 -3.67
N LYS A 326 -8.50 27.97 -4.52
CA LYS A 326 -8.64 26.51 -4.43
C LYS A 326 -7.45 25.79 -5.07
N LYS A 327 -7.17 24.57 -4.58
CA LYS A 327 -5.98 23.79 -4.97
C LYS A 327 -6.37 22.47 -5.61
N VAL A 328 -5.40 21.88 -6.33
CA VAL A 328 -5.51 20.54 -6.89
C VAL A 328 -4.30 19.71 -6.51
N LEU A 329 -4.51 18.41 -6.31
CA LEU A 329 -3.48 17.43 -6.06
C LEU A 329 -3.41 16.46 -7.24
N ILE A 330 -2.36 16.53 -8.03
CA ILE A 330 -2.16 15.62 -9.17
C ILE A 330 -1.43 14.36 -8.70
N ILE A 331 -1.96 13.18 -9.02
CA ILE A 331 -1.30 11.93 -8.69
C ILE A 331 -0.20 11.61 -9.73
N CYS A 332 1.00 11.33 -9.22
CA CYS A 332 2.13 10.79 -9.97
C CYS A 332 2.12 9.26 -9.84
N TYR A 333 1.43 8.59 -10.76
CA TYR A 333 1.18 7.15 -10.75
C TYR A 333 1.16 6.60 -12.19
N ALA A 334 0.90 5.32 -12.41
CA ALA A 334 0.82 4.78 -13.76
C ALA A 334 -0.25 5.48 -14.62
N PRO A 335 0.08 6.00 -15.84
CA PRO A 335 1.35 5.87 -16.54
C PRO A 335 2.37 7.01 -16.26
N ASN A 336 2.02 8.08 -15.58
CA ASN A 336 2.85 9.27 -15.36
C ASN A 336 3.78 9.14 -14.13
N TRP A 337 4.59 8.07 -14.08
CA TRP A 337 5.53 7.81 -12.99
C TRP A 337 6.71 8.78 -12.89
N ASP A 338 7.15 9.31 -14.02
CA ASP A 338 8.24 10.26 -14.13
C ASP A 338 7.69 11.69 -14.27
N PRO A 339 8.47 12.71 -13.92
CA PRO A 339 8.09 14.10 -14.12
C PRO A 339 7.75 14.42 -15.59
N PRO A 340 6.89 15.41 -15.85
CA PRO A 340 6.54 15.79 -17.23
C PRO A 340 7.76 16.27 -18.00
N LYS A 341 7.80 15.97 -19.31
CA LYS A 341 8.89 16.38 -20.21
C LYS A 341 8.65 17.75 -20.84
N THR A 342 7.38 18.10 -21.05
CA THR A 342 6.98 19.32 -21.81
C THR A 342 6.93 20.57 -20.94
N PHE A 343 6.93 20.44 -19.62
CA PHE A 343 6.96 21.57 -18.71
C PHE A 343 7.66 21.24 -17.39
N LYS A 344 8.22 22.26 -16.74
CA LYS A 344 8.89 22.13 -15.42
C LYS A 344 8.18 22.95 -14.32
N LYS A 345 7.28 23.84 -14.70
CA LYS A 345 6.53 24.68 -13.76
C LYS A 345 5.07 24.32 -13.82
N PHE A 346 4.53 23.88 -12.68
CA PHE A 346 3.11 23.59 -12.51
C PHE A 346 2.28 24.86 -12.27
N PRO A 347 0.96 24.83 -12.52
CA PRO A 347 0.06 25.93 -12.17
C PRO A 347 0.15 26.27 -10.67
N ALA A 348 -0.11 27.54 -10.32
CA ALA A 348 0.08 28.07 -8.97
C ALA A 348 -0.72 27.33 -7.87
N ASN A 349 -1.83 26.67 -8.24
CA ASN A 349 -2.70 25.93 -7.34
C ASN A 349 -2.36 24.44 -7.20
N THR A 350 -1.25 23.97 -7.78
CA THR A 350 -0.97 22.53 -7.93
C THR A 350 -0.02 22.00 -6.87
N ALA A 351 -0.43 20.90 -6.22
CA ALA A 351 0.42 19.96 -5.49
C ALA A 351 0.57 18.65 -6.30
N VAL A 352 1.63 17.89 -6.06
CA VAL A 352 1.85 16.58 -6.69
C VAL A 352 1.98 15.50 -5.64
N GLU A 353 1.23 14.39 -5.78
CA GLU A 353 1.33 13.20 -4.93
C GLU A 353 2.22 12.15 -5.58
N LEU A 354 3.34 11.84 -4.94
CA LEU A 354 4.31 10.86 -5.41
C LEU A 354 3.96 9.47 -4.87
N CYS A 355 3.73 8.51 -5.77
CA CYS A 355 3.54 7.09 -5.44
C CYS A 355 4.84 6.27 -5.57
N LYS A 356 5.92 6.88 -6.09
CA LYS A 356 7.32 6.44 -5.99
C LYS A 356 8.10 7.57 -5.36
N TYR A 357 8.95 7.24 -4.39
CA TYR A 357 9.54 8.25 -3.50
C TYR A 357 10.94 7.88 -2.99
N ASP A 358 11.62 6.95 -3.64
CA ASP A 358 13.04 6.71 -3.36
C ASP A 358 13.90 7.92 -3.78
N SER A 359 15.10 8.01 -3.24
CA SER A 359 16.00 9.16 -3.45
C SER A 359 16.27 9.45 -4.93
N LYS A 360 16.33 8.41 -5.79
CA LYS A 360 16.53 8.58 -7.23
C LYS A 360 15.32 9.23 -7.90
N VAL A 361 14.13 8.91 -7.45
CA VAL A 361 12.89 9.53 -7.93
C VAL A 361 12.81 10.97 -7.45
N LEU A 362 13.08 11.23 -6.18
CA LEU A 362 13.09 12.60 -5.63
C LEU A 362 14.11 13.48 -6.35
N GLU A 363 15.27 12.93 -6.73
CA GLU A 363 16.28 13.65 -7.52
C GLU A 363 15.75 14.17 -8.85
N LYS A 364 14.94 13.37 -9.57
CA LYS A 364 14.31 13.79 -10.84
C LYS A 364 13.41 15.01 -10.69
N TRP A 365 12.83 15.23 -9.51
CA TRP A 365 11.91 16.31 -9.23
C TRP A 365 12.58 17.62 -8.78
N LYS A 366 13.87 17.63 -8.49
CA LYS A 366 14.58 18.82 -7.96
C LYS A 366 14.48 20.07 -8.83
N ASN A 367 14.40 19.90 -10.15
CA ASN A 367 14.34 20.99 -11.11
C ASN A 367 12.90 21.39 -11.51
N TYR A 368 11.89 20.89 -10.77
CA TYR A 368 10.49 21.18 -11.02
C TYR A 368 9.93 22.13 -9.96
N THR A 369 9.15 23.11 -10.42
CA THR A 369 8.43 24.01 -9.52
C THR A 369 7.01 23.50 -9.33
N VAL A 370 6.73 22.98 -8.13
CA VAL A 370 5.40 22.54 -7.69
C VAL A 370 4.93 23.49 -6.58
N PRO A 371 4.12 24.54 -6.91
CA PRO A 371 3.88 25.65 -5.99
C PRO A 371 3.22 25.29 -4.66
N GLN A 372 2.38 24.22 -4.62
CA GLN A 372 1.73 23.75 -3.39
C GLN A 372 2.50 22.61 -2.73
N GLY A 373 3.70 22.26 -3.24
CA GLY A 373 4.59 21.23 -2.70
C GLY A 373 4.19 19.82 -3.08
N PHE A 374 4.88 18.87 -2.44
CA PHE A 374 4.73 17.45 -2.69
C PHE A 374 3.95 16.76 -1.57
N GLN A 375 3.22 15.71 -1.94
CA GLN A 375 2.68 14.72 -1.02
C GLN A 375 3.23 13.34 -1.40
N VAL A 376 3.18 12.39 -0.49
CA VAL A 376 3.65 11.02 -0.72
C VAL A 376 2.58 10.03 -0.34
N TYR A 377 2.25 9.12 -1.25
CA TYR A 377 1.49 7.93 -0.95
C TYR A 377 2.47 6.81 -0.54
N LEU A 378 2.60 6.58 0.75
CA LEU A 378 3.63 5.75 1.33
C LEU A 378 3.18 4.28 1.44
N TYR A 379 3.89 3.38 0.78
CA TYR A 379 3.59 1.94 0.74
C TYR A 379 4.36 1.09 1.76
N ASN A 380 5.14 1.68 2.65
CA ASN A 380 6.03 0.94 3.56
C ASN A 380 5.37 -0.22 4.29
N TRP A 381 4.10 -0.07 4.64
CA TRP A 381 3.31 -1.06 5.38
C TRP A 381 2.07 -1.54 4.63
N GLY A 382 1.89 -1.11 3.40
CA GLY A 382 0.71 -1.42 2.60
C GLY A 382 0.66 -2.86 2.12
N SER A 383 -0.45 -3.18 1.50
CA SER A 383 -0.75 -4.51 0.97
C SER A 383 0.22 -5.02 -0.09
N TYR A 384 1.00 -4.14 -0.68
CA TYR A 384 2.02 -4.48 -1.67
C TYR A 384 3.29 -5.07 -1.04
N VAL A 385 3.47 -4.95 0.26
CA VAL A 385 4.56 -5.62 0.98
C VAL A 385 4.08 -7.02 1.38
N ARG A 386 4.29 -7.96 0.50
CA ARG A 386 3.69 -9.30 0.46
C ARG A 386 4.21 -10.30 1.52
N SER A 387 4.59 -9.86 2.69
CA SER A 387 5.18 -10.73 3.71
C SER A 387 4.31 -10.94 4.97
N GLY A 388 3.02 -10.63 4.89
CA GLY A 388 2.08 -10.85 6.00
C GLY A 388 2.42 -10.01 7.24
N LEU A 389 2.43 -10.64 8.42
CA LEU A 389 2.64 -9.97 9.71
C LEU A 389 4.11 -9.91 10.15
N THR A 390 5.02 -9.91 9.23
CA THR A 390 6.43 -9.75 9.51
C THR A 390 6.80 -8.28 9.62
N PRO A 391 7.87 -7.91 10.33
CA PRO A 391 8.33 -6.54 10.35
C PRO A 391 8.80 -6.10 8.97
N LYS A 392 8.46 -4.87 8.58
CA LYS A 392 8.73 -4.32 7.23
C LYS A 392 9.85 -3.31 7.23
N ARG A 393 9.90 -2.48 8.27
CA ARG A 393 10.84 -1.35 8.36
C ARG A 393 11.43 -1.28 9.77
N THR A 394 12.69 -0.88 9.83
CA THR A 394 13.36 -0.61 11.10
C THR A 394 13.10 0.83 11.56
N PRO A 395 13.25 1.13 12.85
CA PRO A 395 13.21 2.51 13.34
C PRO A 395 14.20 3.44 12.63
N GLN A 396 15.42 2.94 12.33
CA GLN A 396 16.44 3.72 11.59
C GLN A 396 15.95 4.08 10.19
N PHE A 397 15.47 3.09 9.42
CA PHE A 397 14.92 3.35 8.09
C PHE A 397 13.79 4.40 8.14
N CYS A 398 12.89 4.27 9.12
CA CYS A 398 11.78 5.20 9.32
C CYS A 398 12.25 6.63 9.59
N ALA A 399 13.29 6.78 10.42
CA ALA A 399 13.85 8.09 10.74
C ALA A 399 14.52 8.74 9.51
N ASP A 400 15.33 7.98 8.80
CA ASP A 400 16.05 8.46 7.63
C ASP A 400 15.08 8.92 6.53
N GLN A 401 14.06 8.11 6.24
CA GLN A 401 13.04 8.45 5.25
C GLN A 401 12.22 9.69 5.65
N ALA A 402 11.83 9.80 6.93
CA ALA A 402 11.08 10.96 7.41
C ALA A 402 11.90 12.26 7.28
N ARG A 403 13.19 12.21 7.61
CA ARG A 403 14.11 13.35 7.45
C ARG A 403 14.30 13.71 5.97
N GLU A 404 14.44 12.71 5.09
CA GLU A 404 14.56 12.94 3.65
C GLU A 404 13.32 13.64 3.10
N PHE A 405 12.11 13.19 3.48
CA PHE A 405 10.87 13.83 3.05
C PHE A 405 10.76 15.27 3.53
N ILE A 406 11.09 15.54 4.79
CA ILE A 406 11.08 16.92 5.32
C ILE A 406 12.10 17.80 4.57
N LYS A 407 13.32 17.30 4.35
CA LYS A 407 14.38 17.99 3.59
C LYS A 407 13.95 18.28 2.15
N PHE A 408 13.26 17.33 1.51
CA PHE A 408 12.74 17.49 0.14
C PHE A 408 11.54 18.46 0.07
N GLY A 409 10.90 18.78 1.18
CA GLY A 409 9.75 19.68 1.22
C GLY A 409 8.41 18.98 1.02
N VAL A 410 8.30 17.70 1.37
CA VAL A 410 7.02 16.99 1.43
C VAL A 410 6.11 17.68 2.44
N LYS A 411 4.87 17.96 2.06
CA LYS A 411 3.85 18.64 2.87
C LYS A 411 2.68 17.75 3.28
N GLY A 412 2.59 16.54 2.74
CA GLY A 412 1.54 15.59 3.07
C GLY A 412 1.99 14.15 2.92
N LEU A 413 1.41 13.27 3.76
CA LEU A 413 1.68 11.84 3.74
C LEU A 413 0.39 11.04 3.88
N TYR A 414 0.19 10.07 2.99
CA TYR A 414 -0.71 8.95 3.22
C TYR A 414 0.10 7.71 3.55
N ARG A 415 -0.03 7.18 4.75
CA ARG A 415 0.73 6.02 5.24
C ARG A 415 -0.10 4.75 5.09
N CYS A 416 -0.07 4.12 3.92
CA CYS A 416 -0.81 2.90 3.63
C CYS A 416 -0.35 1.74 4.53
N GLY A 417 -1.29 1.09 5.23
CA GLY A 417 -1.02 -0.04 6.12
C GLY A 417 -0.36 0.32 7.46
N PHE A 418 -0.06 1.60 7.71
CA PHE A 418 0.45 2.05 9.01
C PHE A 418 -0.57 1.78 10.12
N GLY A 419 -0.07 1.25 11.26
CA GLY A 419 -0.92 0.97 12.40
C GLY A 419 -1.66 -0.38 12.34
N GLU A 420 -1.22 -1.31 11.48
CA GLU A 420 -1.83 -2.64 11.35
C GLU A 420 -1.08 -3.74 12.10
N GLY A 421 0.18 -3.54 12.49
CA GLY A 421 1.02 -4.51 13.20
C GLY A 421 1.82 -3.85 14.31
N PHE A 422 1.24 -3.66 15.49
CA PHE A 422 1.91 -2.96 16.60
C PHE A 422 2.90 -3.85 17.37
N GLY A 423 2.82 -5.18 17.25
CA GLY A 423 3.68 -6.09 17.97
C GLY A 423 5.14 -5.99 17.56
N LEU A 424 5.42 -6.19 16.28
CA LEU A 424 6.78 -6.18 15.75
C LEU A 424 7.17 -4.84 15.12
N GLU A 425 6.20 -3.98 14.77
CA GLU A 425 6.45 -2.68 14.13
C GLU A 425 6.21 -1.47 15.05
N GLY A 426 5.80 -1.68 16.30
CA GLY A 426 5.51 -0.60 17.24
C GLY A 426 6.62 0.44 17.38
N PRO A 427 7.89 0.04 17.62
CA PRO A 427 9.01 0.98 17.67
C PRO A 427 9.18 1.79 16.38
N SER A 428 9.03 1.16 15.21
CA SER A 428 9.16 1.82 13.90
C SER A 428 8.05 2.86 13.69
N TYR A 429 6.82 2.54 14.07
CA TYR A 429 5.70 3.50 14.02
C TYR A 429 5.92 4.70 14.94
N TYR A 430 6.38 4.45 16.16
CA TYR A 430 6.64 5.50 17.14
C TYR A 430 7.73 6.46 16.65
N VAL A 431 8.86 5.90 16.22
CA VAL A 431 9.99 6.69 15.71
C VAL A 431 9.56 7.51 14.49
N TYR A 432 8.85 6.89 13.54
CA TYR A 432 8.39 7.59 12.34
C TYR A 432 7.55 8.83 12.67
N GLY A 433 6.57 8.67 13.55
CA GLY A 433 5.71 9.78 13.98
C GLY A 433 6.48 10.91 14.68
N LYS A 434 7.40 10.54 15.59
CA LYS A 434 8.18 11.52 16.36
C LYS A 434 9.22 12.27 15.53
N ILE A 435 9.81 11.62 14.51
CA ILE A 435 10.76 12.28 13.58
C ILE A 435 10.02 13.19 12.58
N LEU A 436 8.82 12.80 12.14
CA LEU A 436 8.00 13.69 11.31
C LEU A 436 7.62 14.98 12.05
N GLU A 437 7.41 14.91 13.36
CA GLU A 437 7.12 16.07 14.19
C GLU A 437 8.37 16.93 14.43
N ASP A 438 9.49 16.29 14.77
CA ASP A 438 10.77 16.93 15.04
C ASP A 438 11.92 16.08 14.49
N PRO A 439 12.47 16.44 13.32
CA PRO A 439 13.52 15.69 12.64
C PRO A 439 14.87 15.70 13.39
N SER A 440 15.05 16.58 14.38
CA SER A 440 16.26 16.67 15.18
C SER A 440 16.37 15.56 16.24
N ARG A 441 15.27 14.87 16.56
CA ARG A 441 15.24 13.83 17.57
C ARG A 441 16.06 12.62 17.15
N ASN A 442 16.66 11.95 18.15
CA ASN A 442 17.48 10.78 17.92
C ASN A 442 16.63 9.49 17.92
N GLU A 443 16.67 8.74 16.83
CA GLU A 443 15.86 7.52 16.64
C GLU A 443 16.23 6.39 17.60
N LYS A 444 17.48 6.28 18.03
CA LYS A 444 17.90 5.27 19.03
C LYS A 444 17.30 5.57 20.38
N LYS A 445 17.38 6.84 20.84
CA LYS A 445 16.73 7.27 22.08
C LYS A 445 15.22 7.12 22.04
N LEU A 446 14.59 7.40 20.90
CA LEU A 446 13.14 7.18 20.72
C LEU A 446 12.77 5.70 20.75
N THR A 447 13.58 4.84 20.17
CA THR A 447 13.39 3.38 20.21
C THR A 447 13.52 2.86 21.64
N GLU A 448 14.55 3.31 22.39
CA GLU A 448 14.74 2.98 23.80
C GLU A 448 13.58 3.48 24.65
N GLU A 449 13.16 4.75 24.47
CA GLU A 449 11.99 5.30 25.15
C GLU A 449 10.74 4.46 24.92
N PHE A 450 10.49 4.06 23.65
CA PHE A 450 9.35 3.18 23.35
C PHE A 450 9.44 1.87 24.12
N ILE A 451 10.59 1.20 24.12
CA ILE A 451 10.77 -0.11 24.75
C ILE A 451 10.61 0.00 26.28
N GLU A 452 11.26 0.98 26.90
CA GLU A 452 11.16 1.21 28.34
C GLU A 452 9.73 1.49 28.78
N ARG A 453 9.04 2.35 28.03
CA ARG A 453 7.67 2.76 28.35
C ARG A 453 6.63 1.69 27.99
N ALA A 454 6.88 0.88 26.97
CA ALA A 454 5.97 -0.21 26.61
C ALA A 454 6.10 -1.42 27.53
N TYR A 455 7.31 -1.74 27.97
CA TYR A 455 7.58 -3.04 28.59
C TYR A 455 8.12 -2.95 30.03
N HIS A 456 8.40 -1.76 30.57
CA HIS A 456 8.78 -1.51 31.95
C HIS A 456 9.72 -2.59 32.53
N GLU A 457 9.23 -3.41 33.48
CA GLU A 457 10.00 -4.48 34.14
C GLU A 457 10.54 -5.52 33.12
N SER A 458 9.95 -5.62 31.95
CA SER A 458 10.40 -6.49 30.85
C SER A 458 11.20 -5.74 29.77
N ALA A 459 11.59 -4.47 30.02
CA ALA A 459 12.25 -3.65 29.00
C ALA A 459 13.62 -4.20 28.57
N ALA A 460 14.44 -4.70 29.51
CA ALA A 460 15.77 -5.21 29.18
C ALA A 460 15.76 -6.41 28.22
N PRO A 461 14.97 -7.48 28.43
CA PRO A 461 14.85 -8.54 27.45
C PRO A 461 14.18 -8.08 26.14
N MET A 462 13.23 -7.15 26.19
CA MET A 462 12.59 -6.61 24.98
C MET A 462 13.54 -5.72 24.17
N LYS A 463 14.46 -5.01 24.77
CA LYS A 463 15.53 -4.29 24.07
C LYS A 463 16.35 -5.25 23.23
N ARG A 464 16.82 -6.34 23.81
CA ARG A 464 17.57 -7.39 23.08
C ARG A 464 16.72 -8.05 21.99
N PHE A 465 15.43 -8.24 22.24
CA PHE A 465 14.50 -8.79 21.25
C PHE A 465 14.44 -7.88 20.02
N PHE A 466 14.18 -6.60 20.18
CA PHE A 466 14.06 -5.66 19.06
C PHE A 466 15.40 -5.38 18.37
N GLU A 467 16.49 -5.32 19.11
CA GLU A 467 17.85 -5.21 18.53
C GLU A 467 18.13 -6.41 17.62
N THR A 468 17.82 -7.63 18.06
CA THR A 468 17.98 -8.85 17.26
C THR A 468 17.03 -8.86 16.07
N LEU A 469 15.76 -8.48 16.26
CA LEU A 469 14.74 -8.46 15.23
C LEU A 469 15.11 -7.54 14.07
N TYR A 470 15.63 -6.37 14.37
CA TYR A 470 15.93 -5.34 13.37
C TYR A 470 17.33 -5.42 12.79
N SER A 471 18.28 -6.12 13.40
CA SER A 471 19.69 -6.12 13.00
C SER A 471 19.90 -6.51 11.53
N LYS A 472 19.37 -7.64 11.09
CA LYS A 472 19.47 -8.11 9.70
C LYS A 472 18.47 -7.41 8.78
N LEU A 473 17.29 -7.07 9.30
CA LEU A 473 16.27 -6.35 8.52
C LEU A 473 16.77 -5.00 8.04
N GLN A 474 17.60 -4.31 8.81
CA GLN A 474 18.19 -3.03 8.40
C GLN A 474 19.03 -3.15 7.13
N ILE A 475 19.78 -4.23 6.97
CA ILE A 475 20.59 -4.48 5.77
C ILE A 475 19.68 -4.61 4.55
N PHE A 476 18.61 -5.37 4.67
CA PHE A 476 17.67 -5.60 3.57
C PHE A 476 16.70 -4.43 3.31
N SER A 477 16.55 -3.51 4.24
CA SER A 477 15.73 -2.31 4.05
C SER A 477 16.27 -1.39 2.94
N VAL A 478 17.56 -1.48 2.64
CA VAL A 478 18.22 -0.71 1.58
C VAL A 478 18.02 -1.33 0.19
N VAL A 479 17.75 -2.63 0.10
CA VAL A 479 17.63 -3.40 -1.16
C VAL A 479 16.16 -3.59 -1.58
N GLU A 480 15.39 -2.61 -1.50
CA GLU A 480 13.94 -2.56 -1.30
C GLU A 480 13.03 -3.22 -2.33
N ARG A 481 13.45 -3.42 -3.56
CA ARG A 481 12.52 -3.86 -4.62
C ARG A 481 13.00 -5.02 -5.49
N SER A 482 14.23 -5.41 -5.38
CA SER A 482 14.81 -6.47 -6.20
C SER A 482 14.56 -7.88 -5.66
N VAL A 483 14.32 -8.00 -4.33
CA VAL A 483 14.10 -9.31 -3.69
C VAL A 483 12.72 -9.32 -3.06
N ASP A 484 11.93 -10.34 -3.39
CA ASP A 484 10.67 -10.57 -2.70
C ASP A 484 10.97 -10.94 -1.23
N ALA A 485 10.51 -10.08 -0.31
CA ALA A 485 10.70 -10.30 1.13
C ALA A 485 10.21 -11.69 1.58
N ARG A 486 9.27 -12.30 0.85
CA ARG A 486 8.82 -13.68 1.08
C ARG A 486 9.93 -14.72 0.87
N GLU A 487 10.83 -14.45 -0.06
CA GLU A 487 11.90 -15.39 -0.41
C GLU A 487 13.10 -15.30 0.53
N ILE A 488 13.28 -14.17 1.20
CA ILE A 488 14.43 -13.89 2.06
C ILE A 488 14.14 -13.94 3.56
N LEU A 489 12.91 -14.17 3.98
CA LEU A 489 12.57 -14.21 5.41
C LEU A 489 13.36 -15.25 6.19
N ASN A 490 13.64 -16.40 5.59
CA ASN A 490 14.48 -17.45 6.18
C ASN A 490 15.96 -17.06 6.27
N MET A 491 16.41 -16.16 5.39
CA MET A 491 17.79 -15.60 5.45
C MET A 491 17.89 -14.50 6.52
N ILE A 492 16.86 -13.68 6.66
CA ILE A 492 16.78 -12.62 7.68
C ILE A 492 16.65 -13.25 9.07
N TYR A 493 15.84 -14.29 9.20
CA TYR A 493 15.49 -14.93 10.46
C TYR A 493 15.80 -16.43 10.44
N PRO A 494 17.07 -16.85 10.31
CA PRO A 494 17.41 -18.26 10.37
C PRO A 494 17.06 -18.87 11.74
N PRO A 495 17.03 -20.22 11.87
CA PRO A 495 16.57 -20.90 13.09
C PRO A 495 17.23 -20.42 14.38
N GLU A 496 18.52 -20.16 14.37
CA GLU A 496 19.27 -19.65 15.53
C GLU A 496 18.84 -18.25 15.95
N THR A 497 18.53 -17.37 14.98
CA THR A 497 17.99 -16.03 15.24
C THR A 497 16.59 -16.12 15.84
N LEU A 498 15.73 -16.98 15.30
CA LEU A 498 14.39 -17.22 15.86
C LEU A 498 14.47 -17.80 17.28
N ALA A 499 15.41 -18.72 17.54
CA ALA A 499 15.63 -19.27 18.88
C ALA A 499 16.10 -18.20 19.88
N LEU A 500 16.96 -17.28 19.44
CA LEU A 500 17.40 -16.14 20.24
C LEU A 500 16.24 -15.19 20.58
N LEU A 501 15.46 -14.83 19.56
CA LEU A 501 14.25 -14.01 19.74
C LEU A 501 13.26 -14.67 20.72
N GLU A 502 13.03 -15.98 20.57
CA GLU A 502 12.16 -16.74 21.46
C GLU A 502 12.64 -16.70 22.92
N ARG A 503 13.96 -16.86 23.17
CA ARG A 503 14.52 -16.76 24.52
C ARG A 503 14.29 -15.37 25.12
N HIS A 504 14.52 -14.32 24.34
CA HIS A 504 14.30 -12.95 24.83
C HIS A 504 12.82 -12.68 25.12
N LEU A 505 11.92 -13.12 24.24
CA LEU A 505 10.49 -12.93 24.44
C LEU A 505 9.96 -13.72 25.65
N LYS A 506 10.36 -14.99 25.81
CA LYS A 506 10.02 -15.80 26.98
C LYS A 506 10.53 -15.16 28.28
N ARG A 507 11.75 -14.61 28.27
CA ARG A 507 12.28 -13.88 29.41
C ARG A 507 11.46 -12.65 29.73
N ALA A 508 11.03 -11.88 28.70
CA ALA A 508 10.16 -10.73 28.88
C ALA A 508 8.81 -11.13 29.47
N GLU A 509 8.22 -12.20 28.97
CA GLU A 509 6.95 -12.74 29.47
C GLU A 509 7.04 -13.19 30.93
N SER A 510 8.14 -13.86 31.31
CA SER A 510 8.35 -14.33 32.69
C SER A 510 8.59 -13.19 33.70
N THR A 511 9.09 -12.05 33.26
CA THR A 511 9.33 -10.89 34.12
C THR A 511 8.14 -9.95 34.20
N ALA A 512 7.15 -10.08 33.31
CA ALA A 512 6.01 -9.20 33.24
C ALA A 512 5.04 -9.38 34.42
N THR A 513 4.91 -8.37 35.27
CA THR A 513 3.96 -8.33 36.39
C THR A 513 2.73 -7.48 36.04
N ARG A 514 2.92 -6.36 35.37
CA ARG A 514 1.87 -5.39 35.02
C ARG A 514 0.92 -5.90 33.96
N GLY A 515 -0.38 -5.78 34.16
CA GLY A 515 -1.39 -6.22 33.20
C GLY A 515 -1.26 -5.55 31.82
N LYS A 516 -0.86 -4.27 31.74
CA LYS A 516 -0.62 -3.59 30.46
C LYS A 516 0.59 -4.18 29.73
N VAL A 517 1.68 -4.51 30.45
CA VAL A 517 2.87 -5.14 29.87
C VAL A 517 2.53 -6.51 29.32
N LYS A 518 1.83 -7.36 30.07
CA LYS A 518 1.37 -8.69 29.63
C LYS A 518 0.55 -8.60 28.33
N ARG A 519 -0.38 -7.65 28.24
CA ARG A 519 -1.19 -7.46 27.02
C ARG A 519 -0.36 -6.99 25.82
N ARG A 520 0.62 -6.12 26.03
CA ARG A 520 1.54 -5.67 24.96
C ARG A 520 2.44 -6.79 24.48
N LEU A 521 2.97 -7.61 25.40
CA LEU A 521 3.75 -8.80 25.06
C LEU A 521 2.92 -9.85 24.30
N ALA A 522 1.64 -10.01 24.64
CA ALA A 522 0.74 -10.91 23.90
C ALA A 522 0.58 -10.52 22.43
N LEU A 523 0.63 -9.21 22.14
CA LEU A 523 0.61 -8.74 20.75
C LEU A 523 1.91 -9.09 20.01
N VAL A 524 3.05 -8.87 20.66
CA VAL A 524 4.36 -9.28 20.13
C VAL A 524 4.40 -10.78 19.88
N ARG A 525 3.95 -11.59 20.85
CA ARG A 525 3.85 -13.06 20.76
C ARG A 525 3.03 -13.47 19.54
N THR A 526 1.87 -12.86 19.34
CA THR A 526 0.99 -13.19 18.23
C THR A 526 1.66 -12.98 16.87
N GLU A 527 2.31 -11.84 16.67
CA GLU A 527 2.99 -11.53 15.41
C GLU A 527 4.27 -12.36 15.25
N PHE A 528 5.01 -12.58 16.32
CA PHE A 528 6.22 -13.40 16.30
C PHE A 528 5.95 -14.89 16.01
N ASP A 529 4.87 -15.44 16.55
CA ASP A 529 4.47 -16.82 16.24
C ASP A 529 4.09 -17.00 14.76
N TYR A 530 3.45 -15.99 14.15
CA TYR A 530 3.26 -15.97 12.70
C TYR A 530 4.60 -15.98 11.95
N LEU A 531 5.53 -15.11 12.34
CA LEU A 531 6.86 -15.03 11.74
C LEU A 531 7.59 -16.37 11.80
N LYS A 532 7.62 -17.01 12.99
CA LYS A 532 8.27 -18.32 13.18
C LYS A 532 7.69 -19.39 12.24
N LYS A 533 6.37 -19.51 12.18
CA LYS A 533 5.70 -20.52 11.34
C LYS A 533 5.93 -20.26 9.86
N THR A 534 5.95 -19.02 9.45
CA THR A 534 6.22 -18.62 8.06
C THR A 534 7.66 -18.94 7.67
N VAL A 535 8.63 -18.59 8.52
CA VAL A 535 10.05 -18.88 8.27
C VAL A 535 10.31 -20.37 8.27
N ARG A 536 9.70 -21.14 9.19
CA ARG A 536 9.82 -22.60 9.20
C ARG A 536 9.39 -23.23 7.87
N ALA A 537 8.23 -22.80 7.34
CA ALA A 537 7.76 -23.29 6.04
C ALA A 537 8.73 -22.95 4.91
N LEU A 538 9.29 -21.73 4.90
CA LEU A 538 10.29 -21.32 3.90
C LEU A 538 11.60 -22.11 4.02
N THR A 539 12.09 -22.34 5.23
CA THR A 539 13.31 -23.14 5.47
C THR A 539 13.12 -24.58 4.98
N LEU A 540 11.98 -25.19 5.29
CA LEU A 540 11.64 -26.54 4.79
C LEU A 540 11.46 -26.57 3.27
N PHE A 541 10.95 -25.51 2.67
CA PHE A 541 10.85 -25.39 1.22
C PHE A 541 12.21 -25.36 0.54
N VAL A 542 13.17 -24.60 1.08
CA VAL A 542 14.54 -24.59 0.56
C VAL A 542 15.19 -25.97 0.71
N ALA A 543 15.06 -26.61 1.87
CA ALA A 543 15.57 -27.96 2.10
C ALA A 543 14.93 -28.97 1.15
N TYR A 544 13.62 -28.93 0.97
CA TYR A 544 12.89 -29.76 0.02
C TYR A 544 13.38 -29.58 -1.42
N ARG A 545 13.57 -28.35 -1.87
CA ARG A 545 14.09 -28.08 -3.23
C ARG A 545 15.50 -28.62 -3.44
N THR A 546 16.33 -28.64 -2.40
CA THR A 546 17.72 -29.14 -2.45
C THR A 546 17.76 -30.68 -2.50
N ALA A 547 16.93 -31.34 -1.70
CA ALA A 547 16.86 -32.80 -1.61
C ALA A 547 15.40 -33.28 -1.59
N PRO A 548 14.70 -33.29 -2.73
CA PRO A 548 13.29 -33.61 -2.80
C PRO A 548 13.01 -35.10 -2.55
N THR A 549 12.30 -35.35 -1.46
CA THR A 549 11.81 -36.70 -1.09
C THR A 549 10.35 -36.62 -0.66
N LYS A 550 9.63 -37.71 -0.64
CA LYS A 550 8.27 -37.78 -0.06
C LYS A 550 8.23 -37.33 1.39
N HIS A 551 9.25 -37.68 2.16
CA HIS A 551 9.36 -37.28 3.57
C HIS A 551 9.55 -35.78 3.72
N SER A 552 10.51 -35.16 3.01
CA SER A 552 10.74 -33.71 3.09
C SER A 552 9.58 -32.91 2.55
N LEU A 553 8.84 -33.45 1.54
CA LEU A 553 7.59 -32.85 1.08
C LEU A 553 6.52 -32.85 2.18
N GLU A 554 6.29 -33.98 2.86
CA GLU A 554 5.27 -34.08 3.90
C GLU A 554 5.59 -33.18 5.10
N GLU A 555 6.84 -33.05 5.51
CA GLU A 555 7.25 -32.10 6.54
C GLU A 555 6.95 -30.66 6.13
N LEU A 556 7.23 -30.28 4.86
CA LEU A 556 6.89 -28.98 4.31
C LEU A 556 5.38 -28.73 4.31
N LEU A 557 4.59 -29.69 3.78
CA LEU A 557 3.13 -29.55 3.72
C LEU A 557 2.53 -29.43 5.14
N LYS A 558 3.05 -30.18 6.10
CA LYS A 558 2.66 -30.07 7.51
C LYS A 558 2.95 -28.67 8.08
N ALA A 559 4.14 -28.13 7.80
CA ALA A 559 4.49 -26.78 8.25
C ALA A 559 3.61 -25.71 7.62
N ILE A 560 3.26 -25.85 6.34
CA ILE A 560 2.28 -24.98 5.67
C ILE A 560 0.91 -25.08 6.32
N ASP A 561 0.42 -26.29 6.61
CA ASP A 561 -0.87 -26.51 7.27
C ASP A 561 -0.91 -25.89 8.67
N GLU A 562 0.15 -26.09 9.48
CA GLU A 562 0.29 -25.50 10.82
C GLU A 562 0.25 -23.97 10.77
N ARG A 563 0.94 -23.36 9.80
CA ARG A 563 0.89 -21.89 9.57
C ARG A 563 -0.50 -21.43 9.16
N ASN A 564 -1.13 -22.14 8.21
CA ASN A 564 -2.45 -21.79 7.70
C ASN A 564 -3.52 -21.95 8.78
N ALA A 565 -3.42 -22.99 9.61
CA ALA A 565 -4.29 -23.17 10.78
C ALA A 565 -4.12 -22.02 11.79
N TYR A 566 -2.87 -21.60 12.06
CA TYR A 566 -2.60 -20.47 12.92
C TYR A 566 -3.22 -19.18 12.38
N ILE A 567 -3.06 -18.89 11.08
CA ILE A 567 -3.68 -17.70 10.45
C ILE A 567 -5.20 -17.74 10.63
N ARG A 568 -5.84 -18.89 10.39
CA ARG A 568 -7.29 -19.05 10.60
C ARG A 568 -7.71 -18.86 12.05
N SER A 569 -6.89 -19.27 13.01
CA SER A 569 -7.19 -19.09 14.43
C SER A 569 -7.17 -17.64 14.89
N VAL A 570 -6.29 -16.81 14.32
CA VAL A 570 -6.12 -15.40 14.68
C VAL A 570 -6.93 -14.45 13.82
N ALA A 571 -7.30 -14.85 12.59
CA ALA A 571 -8.12 -14.08 11.66
C ALA A 571 -9.22 -14.95 11.00
N PRO A 572 -10.16 -15.48 11.76
CA PRO A 572 -11.16 -16.41 11.25
C PRO A 572 -12.07 -15.73 10.22
N LYS A 573 -12.28 -16.39 9.06
CA LYS A 573 -13.17 -15.93 7.96
C LYS A 573 -12.88 -14.49 7.50
N GLY A 574 -11.63 -14.05 7.52
CA GLY A 574 -11.23 -12.70 7.13
C GLY A 574 -11.69 -11.60 8.09
N THR A 575 -12.21 -11.94 9.25
CA THR A 575 -12.56 -10.96 10.28
C THR A 575 -11.33 -10.52 11.06
N VAL A 576 -11.34 -9.29 11.53
CA VAL A 576 -10.28 -8.78 12.39
C VAL A 576 -10.49 -9.30 13.80
N LYS A 577 -9.56 -10.11 14.30
CA LYS A 577 -9.55 -10.55 15.69
C LYS A 577 -9.04 -9.43 16.59
N LYS A 578 -9.77 -9.12 17.64
CA LYS A 578 -9.30 -8.25 18.72
C LYS A 578 -8.59 -9.09 19.78
N ILE A 579 -7.42 -8.68 20.19
CA ILE A 579 -6.76 -9.28 21.37
C ILE A 579 -7.52 -8.82 22.62
N PRO A 580 -7.83 -9.71 23.57
CA PRO A 580 -8.45 -9.31 24.83
C PRO A 580 -7.64 -8.23 25.52
N GLY A 581 -8.29 -7.13 25.92
CA GLY A 581 -7.65 -5.96 26.53
C GLY A 581 -7.03 -4.95 25.54
N TRP A 582 -7.06 -5.26 24.23
CA TRP A 582 -6.67 -4.35 23.14
C TRP A 582 -7.90 -4.07 22.24
N ARG A 583 -8.92 -3.49 22.80
CA ARG A 583 -10.15 -3.23 22.02
C ARG A 583 -9.92 -2.31 20.84
N GLU A 584 -8.98 -1.40 20.96
CA GLU A 584 -8.65 -0.35 20.00
C GLU A 584 -7.66 -0.82 18.94
N VAL A 585 -6.82 -1.78 19.29
CA VAL A 585 -5.83 -2.34 18.37
C VAL A 585 -6.41 -3.55 17.67
N ARG A 586 -6.38 -3.51 16.36
CA ARG A 586 -6.76 -4.63 15.51
C ARG A 586 -5.51 -5.44 15.18
N VAL A 587 -5.48 -6.70 15.62
CA VAL A 587 -4.48 -7.64 15.13
C VAL A 587 -4.78 -7.89 13.67
N PHE A 588 -3.78 -7.74 12.81
CA PHE A 588 -3.91 -7.95 11.38
C PHE A 588 -4.70 -6.88 10.60
N GLY A 589 -5.51 -6.05 11.19
CA GLY A 589 -6.23 -4.97 10.52
C GLY A 589 -6.82 -5.38 9.17
N ASN A 590 -6.57 -4.59 8.13
CA ASN A 590 -6.93 -4.94 6.76
C ASN A 590 -6.13 -6.14 6.22
N ARG A 591 -4.93 -6.41 6.73
CA ARG A 591 -4.12 -7.56 6.34
C ARG A 591 -4.78 -8.89 6.71
N GLY A 592 -5.52 -8.94 7.83
CA GLY A 592 -6.27 -10.14 8.18
C GLY A 592 -7.30 -10.53 7.13
N LYS A 593 -8.02 -9.54 6.59
CA LYS A 593 -8.95 -9.75 5.46
C LYS A 593 -8.23 -10.18 4.20
N GLN A 594 -7.05 -9.65 3.98
CA GLN A 594 -6.26 -9.90 2.80
C GLN A 594 -5.49 -11.23 2.87
N LEU A 595 -5.10 -11.68 4.07
CA LEU A 595 -4.52 -13.01 4.28
C LEU A 595 -5.53 -14.13 4.05
N LEU A 596 -6.80 -13.86 4.31
CA LEU A 596 -7.89 -14.82 4.16
C LEU A 596 -9.01 -14.21 3.30
N ASN A 597 -8.92 -14.38 2.00
CA ASN A 597 -9.99 -14.00 1.10
C ASN A 597 -10.90 -15.22 0.86
N ASN A 598 -12.20 -15.10 1.19
CA ASN A 598 -13.19 -16.17 1.03
C ASN A 598 -12.77 -17.52 1.67
N GLY A 599 -12.05 -17.47 2.80
CA GLY A 599 -11.57 -18.67 3.50
C GLY A 599 -10.31 -19.30 2.90
N ARG A 600 -9.76 -18.74 1.82
CA ARG A 600 -8.47 -19.12 1.24
C ARG A 600 -7.40 -18.08 1.57
N LEU A 601 -6.14 -18.49 1.61
CA LEU A 601 -5.03 -17.54 1.70
C LEU A 601 -4.99 -16.67 0.44
N SER A 602 -4.87 -15.38 0.62
CA SER A 602 -4.82 -14.46 -0.50
C SER A 602 -3.45 -14.46 -1.17
N ALA A 603 -3.41 -14.71 -2.48
CA ALA A 603 -2.19 -14.62 -3.28
C ALA A 603 -1.59 -13.21 -3.30
N TYR A 604 -2.40 -12.20 -3.06
CA TYR A 604 -2.00 -10.79 -3.22
C TYR A 604 -1.11 -10.29 -2.07
N ILE A 605 -1.34 -10.79 -0.86
CA ILE A 605 -0.62 -10.42 0.36
C ILE A 605 -0.50 -11.60 1.31
N GLY A 606 -0.81 -12.78 0.79
CA GLY A 606 -0.75 -14.00 1.55
C GLY A 606 0.64 -14.31 2.06
N ALA A 607 0.67 -15.25 2.96
CA ALA A 607 1.89 -15.89 3.39
C ALA A 607 2.59 -16.55 2.19
N PRO A 608 3.92 -16.58 2.15
CA PRO A 608 4.61 -17.33 1.12
C PRO A 608 4.17 -18.80 1.12
N LEU A 609 4.30 -19.47 -0.03
CA LEU A 609 3.88 -20.86 -0.21
C LEU A 609 2.37 -21.06 0.05
N GLU A 610 1.56 -20.50 -0.79
CA GLU A 610 0.09 -20.65 -0.79
C GLU A 610 -0.34 -21.96 -1.45
N TRP A 611 0.24 -23.07 -1.00
CA TRP A 611 -0.07 -24.35 -1.58
C TRP A 611 -1.41 -24.91 -1.09
N ASP A 612 -2.18 -25.53 -2.00
CA ASP A 612 -3.26 -26.44 -1.64
C ASP A 612 -2.63 -27.79 -1.24
N THR A 613 -2.33 -27.91 0.03
CA THR A 613 -1.61 -29.07 0.59
C THR A 613 -2.39 -30.36 0.44
N ALA A 614 -3.71 -30.30 0.55
CA ALA A 614 -4.60 -31.45 0.38
C ALA A 614 -4.56 -31.95 -1.09
N HIS A 615 -4.62 -31.00 -2.03
CA HIS A 615 -4.53 -31.32 -3.45
C HIS A 615 -3.16 -31.94 -3.80
N ILE A 616 -2.05 -31.37 -3.31
CA ILE A 616 -0.70 -31.90 -3.58
C ILE A 616 -0.54 -33.32 -3.02
N ARG A 617 -1.03 -33.59 -1.81
CA ARG A 617 -1.03 -34.97 -1.25
C ARG A 617 -1.82 -35.93 -2.12
N LYS A 618 -2.99 -35.52 -2.62
CA LYS A 618 -3.84 -36.33 -3.49
C LYS A 618 -3.18 -36.63 -4.83
N LEU A 619 -2.41 -35.69 -5.39
CA LEU A 619 -1.71 -35.89 -6.66
C LEU A 619 -0.59 -36.92 -6.55
N GLY A 620 -0.01 -37.12 -5.37
CA GLY A 620 1.10 -38.05 -5.15
C GLY A 620 2.39 -37.68 -5.89
N VAL A 621 2.47 -36.46 -6.43
CA VAL A 621 3.66 -35.97 -7.16
C VAL A 621 4.51 -35.08 -6.27
N LEU A 622 5.81 -35.00 -6.58
CA LEU A 622 6.75 -34.12 -5.89
C LEU A 622 6.83 -32.77 -6.62
N PRO A 623 6.22 -31.70 -6.07
CA PRO A 623 6.26 -30.38 -6.70
C PRO A 623 7.69 -29.87 -6.89
N GLY A 624 7.99 -29.29 -8.05
CA GLY A 624 9.26 -28.62 -8.32
C GLY A 624 10.46 -29.55 -8.55
N THR A 625 10.26 -30.88 -8.62
CA THR A 625 11.36 -31.82 -8.80
C THR A 625 11.60 -32.24 -10.25
N ARG A 626 10.61 -32.01 -11.12
CA ARG A 626 10.72 -32.36 -12.54
C ARG A 626 10.34 -31.15 -13.37
N THR A 627 11.33 -30.57 -14.03
CA THR A 627 11.08 -29.63 -15.14
C THR A 627 10.33 -30.39 -16.22
N LYS A 628 9.18 -29.90 -16.64
CA LYS A 628 8.47 -30.42 -17.81
C LYS A 628 9.39 -30.33 -19.00
N LYS A 629 9.42 -31.39 -19.83
CA LYS A 629 10.21 -31.42 -21.05
C LYS A 629 9.33 -31.74 -22.24
N LEU A 630 9.61 -31.12 -23.36
CA LEU A 630 9.03 -31.46 -24.65
C LEU A 630 10.09 -31.43 -25.73
N GLU A 631 9.84 -32.15 -26.81
CA GLU A 631 10.65 -32.14 -28.02
C GLU A 631 9.92 -31.38 -29.13
N ILE A 632 10.62 -30.43 -29.75
CA ILE A 632 10.11 -29.71 -30.92
C ILE A 632 10.77 -30.35 -32.15
N LEU A 633 9.95 -31.01 -32.96
CA LEU A 633 10.44 -31.74 -34.13
C LEU A 633 10.53 -30.82 -35.36
N PRO A 634 11.48 -31.09 -36.30
CA PRO A 634 11.53 -30.35 -37.53
C PRO A 634 10.33 -30.70 -38.43
N ALA A 635 9.77 -29.66 -39.04
CA ALA A 635 8.72 -29.79 -40.04
C ALA A 635 9.34 -30.18 -41.39
N ASN A 636 9.40 -31.48 -41.65
CA ASN A 636 9.90 -31.98 -42.94
C ASN A 636 8.84 -31.81 -44.05
N GLY A 637 8.52 -30.57 -44.39
CA GLY A 637 7.51 -30.21 -45.40
C GLY A 637 6.73 -28.95 -45.05
N LYS A 638 5.81 -28.56 -45.91
CA LYS A 638 5.00 -27.35 -45.72
C LYS A 638 4.04 -27.51 -44.54
N VAL A 639 4.12 -26.59 -43.55
CA VAL A 639 3.21 -26.53 -42.41
C VAL A 639 1.95 -25.79 -42.83
N THR A 640 0.80 -26.44 -42.71
CA THR A 640 -0.51 -25.85 -43.01
C THR A 640 -1.43 -25.84 -41.81
N PHE A 641 -2.42 -24.95 -41.83
CA PHE A 641 -3.46 -24.81 -40.78
C PHE A 641 -4.73 -25.60 -41.16
N ASP A 642 -4.60 -26.86 -41.57
CA ASP A 642 -5.75 -27.67 -41.96
C ASP A 642 -6.13 -28.67 -40.88
N ASP A 643 -5.50 -29.83 -40.90
CA ASP A 643 -5.78 -30.92 -39.97
C ASP A 643 -4.51 -31.22 -39.19
N PHE A 644 -4.55 -30.93 -37.92
CA PHE A 644 -3.41 -31.18 -37.04
C PHE A 644 -3.14 -32.67 -36.79
N GLU A 645 -3.98 -33.57 -37.21
CA GLU A 645 -3.76 -35.01 -37.06
C GLU A 645 -3.12 -35.63 -38.36
N LYS A 646 -2.91 -34.81 -39.40
CA LYS A 646 -2.36 -35.24 -40.68
C LYS A 646 -1.06 -34.52 -41.08
N GLY A 647 -0.48 -34.93 -42.17
CA GLY A 647 0.71 -34.32 -42.77
C GLY A 647 1.89 -34.26 -41.80
N VAL A 648 2.58 -33.12 -41.77
CA VAL A 648 3.76 -32.89 -40.95
C VAL A 648 3.42 -32.90 -39.46
N TRP A 649 2.17 -32.54 -39.06
CA TRP A 649 1.72 -32.52 -37.72
C TRP A 649 1.55 -33.90 -37.06
N LYS A 650 1.41 -34.97 -37.82
CA LYS A 650 1.25 -36.35 -37.32
C LYS A 650 2.39 -36.78 -36.41
N LYS A 651 3.59 -36.26 -36.61
CA LYS A 651 4.78 -36.59 -35.82
C LYS A 651 4.85 -35.87 -34.46
N ALA A 652 4.19 -34.72 -34.34
CA ALA A 652 4.24 -33.92 -33.15
C ALA A 652 3.24 -34.42 -32.08
N GLN A 653 3.72 -34.57 -30.82
CA GLN A 653 2.91 -35.02 -29.71
C GLN A 653 2.07 -33.89 -29.13
N TRP A 654 0.82 -34.20 -28.78
CA TRP A 654 -0.03 -33.31 -28.03
C TRP A 654 0.36 -33.25 -26.55
N HIS A 655 0.54 -32.06 -26.04
CA HIS A 655 0.79 -31.76 -24.62
C HIS A 655 -0.44 -31.11 -24.02
N LYS A 656 -0.93 -31.65 -22.89
CA LYS A 656 -2.13 -31.17 -22.20
C LYS A 656 -1.77 -30.17 -21.11
N LEU A 657 -2.57 -29.12 -20.95
CA LEU A 657 -2.49 -28.17 -19.85
C LEU A 657 -3.25 -28.70 -18.62
N GLY A 658 -2.77 -28.37 -17.43
CA GLY A 658 -3.46 -28.46 -16.15
C GLY A 658 -3.64 -27.07 -15.54
N GLY A 659 -4.31 -26.95 -14.41
CA GLY A 659 -4.33 -25.69 -13.66
C GLY A 659 -2.93 -25.27 -13.19
N ILE A 660 -2.74 -24.04 -12.72
CA ILE A 660 -1.43 -23.51 -12.30
C ILE A 660 -0.76 -24.44 -11.28
N GLN A 661 -1.53 -24.99 -10.35
CA GLN A 661 -1.08 -25.97 -9.37
C GLN A 661 -1.64 -27.39 -9.65
N LEU A 662 -1.79 -27.74 -10.93
CA LEU A 662 -2.33 -29.01 -11.40
C LEU A 662 -3.82 -29.25 -11.04
N GLU A 663 -4.55 -28.23 -10.63
CA GLU A 663 -6.00 -28.36 -10.42
C GLU A 663 -6.70 -28.69 -11.74
N PRO A 664 -7.84 -29.41 -11.68
CA PRO A 664 -8.64 -29.69 -12.87
C PRO A 664 -9.15 -28.41 -13.52
N LEU A 665 -9.10 -28.36 -14.85
CA LEU A 665 -9.69 -27.28 -15.63
C LEU A 665 -11.06 -27.70 -16.13
N SER A 666 -12.01 -26.76 -16.14
CA SER A 666 -13.37 -26.97 -16.69
C SER A 666 -13.37 -27.21 -18.20
N GLU A 667 -12.35 -26.66 -18.87
CA GLU A 667 -12.12 -26.80 -20.31
C GLU A 667 -10.69 -27.26 -20.54
N GLN A 668 -10.56 -28.27 -21.38
CA GLN A 668 -9.26 -28.83 -21.68
C GLN A 668 -8.58 -28.08 -22.84
N THR A 669 -7.26 -28.00 -22.76
CA THR A 669 -6.44 -27.38 -23.80
C THR A 669 -5.21 -28.24 -24.04
N TRP A 670 -4.88 -28.40 -25.30
CA TRP A 670 -3.70 -29.13 -25.78
C TRP A 670 -2.95 -28.28 -26.79
N PHE A 671 -1.65 -28.45 -26.84
CA PHE A 671 -0.80 -27.85 -27.85
C PHE A 671 0.25 -28.84 -28.34
N LYS A 672 0.79 -28.56 -29.52
CA LYS A 672 1.98 -29.21 -30.04
C LYS A 672 2.78 -28.24 -30.90
N MET A 673 4.06 -28.53 -31.10
CA MET A 673 4.99 -27.62 -31.76
C MET A 673 5.79 -28.32 -32.84
N LEU A 674 6.08 -27.58 -33.89
CA LEU A 674 7.02 -27.93 -34.94
C LEU A 674 7.90 -26.73 -35.25
N TYR A 675 9.03 -26.93 -35.90
CA TYR A 675 9.85 -25.84 -36.38
C TYR A 675 10.41 -26.12 -37.77
N ASP A 676 10.75 -25.07 -38.52
CA ASP A 676 11.57 -25.12 -39.71
C ASP A 676 12.80 -24.20 -39.56
N LYS A 677 13.46 -23.84 -40.63
CA LYS A 677 14.66 -22.99 -40.62
C LYS A 677 14.38 -21.56 -40.13
N GLU A 678 13.16 -21.09 -40.23
CA GLU A 678 12.79 -19.71 -40.02
C GLU A 678 11.80 -19.53 -38.88
N ASN A 679 10.93 -20.50 -38.60
CA ASN A 679 9.77 -20.32 -37.76
C ASN A 679 9.59 -21.42 -36.71
N LEU A 680 9.04 -21.02 -35.56
CA LEU A 680 8.34 -21.89 -34.64
C LEU A 680 6.85 -21.91 -34.97
N TYR A 681 6.25 -23.10 -35.07
CA TYR A 681 4.82 -23.32 -35.29
C TYR A 681 4.21 -23.90 -34.00
N VAL A 682 3.16 -23.25 -33.50
CA VAL A 682 2.44 -23.69 -32.27
C VAL A 682 0.99 -23.98 -32.68
N ALA A 683 0.62 -25.25 -32.73
CA ALA A 683 -0.77 -25.66 -32.93
C ALA A 683 -1.45 -25.87 -31.56
N VAL A 684 -2.65 -25.35 -31.42
CA VAL A 684 -3.46 -25.44 -30.21
C VAL A 684 -4.84 -25.99 -30.58
N LYS A 685 -5.36 -26.91 -29.74
CA LYS A 685 -6.77 -27.24 -29.66
C LYS A 685 -7.29 -27.02 -28.27
N ALA A 686 -8.36 -26.27 -28.11
CA ALA A 686 -8.92 -25.89 -26.85
C ALA A 686 -10.43 -26.08 -26.83
N GLU A 687 -10.97 -26.62 -25.76
CA GLU A 687 -12.41 -26.59 -25.53
C GLU A 687 -12.85 -25.15 -25.31
N LEU A 688 -13.96 -24.77 -25.91
CA LEU A 688 -14.60 -23.46 -25.74
C LEU A 688 -16.10 -23.67 -25.63
N LYS A 689 -16.54 -24.10 -24.45
CA LYS A 689 -17.93 -24.47 -24.17
C LYS A 689 -18.81 -23.25 -23.93
N GLY A 690 -19.99 -23.28 -24.56
CA GLY A 690 -21.00 -22.24 -24.42
C GLY A 690 -20.77 -20.98 -25.23
N ASN A 691 -21.76 -20.10 -25.25
CA ASN A 691 -21.80 -18.89 -26.10
C ASN A 691 -20.99 -17.75 -25.45
N ARG A 692 -19.68 -17.89 -25.37
CA ARG A 692 -18.77 -16.90 -24.78
C ARG A 692 -18.40 -15.87 -25.82
N LYS A 693 -18.89 -14.65 -25.64
CA LYS A 693 -18.50 -13.52 -26.48
C LYS A 693 -17.04 -13.17 -26.22
N THR A 694 -16.18 -13.61 -27.09
CA THR A 694 -14.82 -13.07 -27.21
C THR A 694 -14.87 -11.96 -28.27
N THR A 695 -14.35 -10.80 -27.94
CA THR A 695 -14.34 -9.64 -28.82
C THR A 695 -12.94 -9.38 -29.35
N ALA A 696 -12.85 -8.92 -30.60
CA ALA A 696 -11.61 -8.45 -31.16
C ALA A 696 -11.13 -7.21 -30.36
N VAL A 697 -9.88 -7.25 -29.93
CA VAL A 697 -9.28 -6.13 -29.18
C VAL A 697 -8.16 -5.45 -29.98
N GLY A 698 -7.85 -5.93 -31.18
CA GLY A 698 -6.71 -5.49 -31.96
C GLY A 698 -5.37 -5.89 -31.34
N ARG A 699 -4.30 -5.40 -31.94
CA ARG A 699 -2.97 -5.56 -31.34
C ARG A 699 -2.87 -4.73 -30.04
N ASP A 700 -2.26 -5.30 -29.02
CA ASP A 700 -2.00 -4.68 -27.71
C ASP A 700 -3.24 -4.23 -26.93
N GLY A 701 -4.43 -4.71 -27.32
CA GLY A 701 -5.67 -4.49 -26.57
C GLY A 701 -5.71 -5.19 -25.21
N VAL A 702 -6.75 -4.91 -24.42
CA VAL A 702 -6.93 -5.48 -23.06
C VAL A 702 -7.32 -6.95 -23.17
N PHE A 703 -6.36 -7.80 -23.03
CA PHE A 703 -6.42 -9.22 -23.33
C PHE A 703 -6.86 -10.10 -22.13
N TRP A 704 -6.36 -9.82 -20.95
CA TRP A 704 -6.48 -10.64 -19.73
C TRP A 704 -7.90 -10.74 -19.13
N ARG A 705 -8.89 -10.22 -19.81
CA ARG A 705 -10.30 -10.35 -19.42
C ARG A 705 -11.10 -11.25 -20.34
N GLN A 706 -10.41 -11.94 -21.26
CA GLN A 706 -11.04 -12.79 -22.27
C GLN A 706 -10.44 -14.18 -22.26
N ASN A 707 -11.08 -15.10 -22.99
CA ASN A 707 -10.47 -16.39 -23.30
C ASN A 707 -9.24 -16.17 -24.14
N ALA A 708 -8.10 -16.68 -23.74
CA ALA A 708 -6.85 -16.49 -24.46
C ALA A 708 -5.91 -17.71 -24.36
N ILE A 709 -5.08 -17.87 -25.35
CA ILE A 709 -3.86 -18.66 -25.29
C ILE A 709 -2.71 -17.70 -25.03
N GLU A 710 -1.81 -18.11 -24.14
CA GLU A 710 -0.61 -17.35 -23.83
C GLU A 710 0.61 -18.23 -24.03
N LEU A 711 1.61 -17.70 -24.69
CA LEU A 711 2.87 -18.36 -24.95
C LEU A 711 4.01 -17.55 -24.33
N PHE A 712 4.76 -18.18 -23.48
CA PHE A 712 5.91 -17.60 -22.81
C PHE A 712 7.16 -18.27 -23.34
N LEU A 713 8.07 -17.51 -23.91
CA LEU A 713 9.29 -18.00 -24.53
C LEU A 713 10.51 -17.35 -23.90
N ASP A 714 11.49 -18.16 -23.55
CA ASP A 714 12.83 -17.72 -23.20
C ASP A 714 13.81 -18.46 -24.12
N PRO A 715 14.14 -17.85 -25.27
CA PRO A 715 14.92 -18.49 -26.33
C PRO A 715 16.39 -18.76 -25.95
N LYS A 716 16.87 -18.13 -24.90
CA LYS A 716 18.24 -18.38 -24.39
C LYS A 716 18.31 -19.42 -23.27
N GLY A 717 17.18 -19.71 -22.63
CA GLY A 717 17.12 -20.57 -21.47
C GLY A 717 17.77 -20.01 -20.21
N GLU A 718 18.09 -18.72 -20.20
CA GLU A 718 18.78 -18.02 -19.10
C GLU A 718 17.83 -17.60 -17.98
N ARG A 719 16.52 -17.68 -18.21
CA ARG A 719 15.45 -17.23 -17.30
C ARG A 719 15.51 -15.74 -16.94
N GLU A 720 16.09 -14.92 -17.84
CA GLU A 720 16.24 -13.47 -17.66
C GLU A 720 15.24 -12.66 -18.46
N ILE A 721 14.95 -13.06 -19.68
CA ILE A 721 14.00 -12.37 -20.58
C ILE A 721 12.94 -13.35 -21.07
N CYS A 722 11.69 -12.99 -20.84
CA CYS A 722 10.54 -13.73 -21.33
C CYS A 722 9.84 -12.93 -22.44
N TYR A 723 9.74 -13.52 -23.62
CA TYR A 723 8.85 -13.06 -24.69
C TYR A 723 7.46 -13.65 -24.44
N HIS A 724 6.48 -12.79 -24.27
CA HIS A 724 5.12 -13.17 -23.96
C HIS A 724 4.21 -12.80 -25.12
N LEU A 725 3.63 -13.78 -25.77
CA LEU A 725 2.68 -13.63 -26.85
C LEU A 725 1.32 -14.15 -26.39
N ALA A 726 0.26 -13.47 -26.75
CA ALA A 726 -1.10 -13.88 -26.38
C ALA A 726 -2.08 -13.59 -27.51
N TRP A 727 -3.04 -14.48 -27.74
CA TRP A 727 -4.09 -14.31 -28.71
C TRP A 727 -5.39 -14.97 -28.26
N ASN A 728 -6.49 -14.52 -28.83
CA ASN A 728 -7.81 -15.03 -28.50
C ASN A 728 -8.50 -15.75 -29.69
N PRO A 729 -9.68 -16.34 -29.51
CA PRO A 729 -10.40 -17.05 -30.54
C PRO A 729 -10.86 -16.20 -31.77
N VAL A 730 -10.66 -14.89 -31.74
CA VAL A 730 -11.11 -13.97 -32.81
C VAL A 730 -9.89 -13.51 -33.61
N ALA A 731 -10.07 -13.25 -34.92
CA ALA A 731 -9.01 -12.69 -35.75
C ALA A 731 -8.61 -11.28 -35.27
N ASP A 732 -7.39 -10.86 -35.59
CA ASP A 732 -6.82 -9.55 -35.28
C ASP A 732 -6.95 -9.13 -33.82
N SER A 733 -6.75 -10.10 -32.94
CA SER A 733 -6.87 -9.91 -31.50
C SER A 733 -5.73 -10.60 -30.78
N TYR A 734 -4.61 -9.88 -30.61
CA TYR A 734 -3.37 -10.40 -30.06
C TYR A 734 -2.56 -9.35 -29.31
N TRP A 735 -1.67 -9.81 -28.47
CA TRP A 735 -0.82 -8.98 -27.64
C TRP A 735 0.56 -9.61 -27.53
N ASP A 736 1.58 -8.77 -27.46
CA ASP A 736 2.92 -9.23 -27.16
C ASP A 736 3.73 -8.25 -26.33
N ALA A 737 4.75 -8.75 -25.66
CA ALA A 737 5.71 -7.94 -24.91
C ALA A 737 6.98 -8.78 -24.62
N ALA A 738 8.10 -8.11 -24.44
CA ALA A 738 9.25 -8.71 -23.77
C ALA A 738 9.31 -8.22 -22.33
N LYS A 739 9.50 -9.12 -21.38
CA LYS A 739 9.59 -8.81 -19.96
C LYS A 739 10.99 -9.19 -19.47
N GLY A 740 11.81 -8.20 -19.16
CA GLY A 740 13.06 -8.41 -18.46
C GLY A 740 12.79 -8.76 -16.99
N LEU A 741 13.37 -9.83 -16.51
CA LEU A 741 13.31 -10.27 -15.12
C LEU A 741 14.67 -10.10 -14.46
N ILE A 742 15.49 -9.20 -14.97
CA ILE A 742 16.80 -8.90 -14.44
C ILE A 742 16.63 -8.30 -13.05
N THR A 743 16.95 -9.09 -12.05
CA THR A 743 16.87 -8.73 -10.63
C THR A 743 18.19 -8.15 -10.12
N ASP A 744 19.28 -8.30 -10.86
CA ASP A 744 20.57 -7.75 -10.49
C ASP A 744 20.60 -6.22 -10.73
N PRO A 745 20.72 -5.42 -9.66
CA PRO A 745 20.80 -3.95 -9.77
C PRO A 745 22.02 -3.45 -10.56
N LEU A 746 23.05 -4.28 -10.70
CA LEU A 746 24.28 -3.94 -11.42
C LEU A 746 24.18 -4.27 -12.92
N HIS A 747 23.15 -4.99 -13.33
CA HIS A 747 22.97 -5.34 -14.75
C HIS A 747 22.57 -4.09 -15.56
N PRO A 748 23.16 -3.85 -16.75
CA PRO A 748 22.88 -2.65 -17.56
C PRO A 748 21.42 -2.51 -17.97
N ASP A 749 20.68 -3.61 -18.02
CA ASP A 749 19.27 -3.64 -18.37
C ASP A 749 18.31 -3.73 -17.17
N TYR A 750 18.84 -3.56 -15.97
CA TYR A 750 18.01 -3.55 -14.76
C TYR A 750 16.91 -2.50 -14.84
N GLY A 751 15.68 -2.95 -14.66
CA GLY A 751 14.50 -2.08 -14.69
C GLY A 751 14.11 -1.56 -16.08
N LYS A 752 14.79 -1.95 -17.16
CA LYS A 752 14.33 -1.65 -18.52
C LYS A 752 12.98 -2.31 -18.76
N ASN A 753 12.02 -1.49 -19.12
CA ASN A 753 10.68 -1.94 -19.48
C ASN A 753 10.64 -2.29 -20.97
N LEU A 754 10.72 -3.57 -21.28
CA LEU A 754 10.65 -4.08 -22.65
C LEU A 754 9.20 -4.27 -23.16
N LYS A 755 8.21 -3.65 -22.52
CA LYS A 755 6.79 -3.72 -22.92
C LYS A 755 6.51 -3.12 -24.29
N SER A 756 7.42 -2.34 -24.82
CA SER A 756 7.34 -1.78 -26.18
C SER A 756 7.82 -2.75 -27.26
N TRP A 757 8.27 -3.96 -26.91
CA TRP A 757 8.65 -4.95 -27.89
C TRP A 757 7.42 -5.44 -28.64
N ASN A 758 7.50 -5.42 -29.97
CA ASN A 758 6.48 -5.92 -30.88
C ASN A 758 7.11 -6.94 -31.82
N GLY A 759 6.66 -8.19 -31.76
CA GLY A 759 7.10 -9.27 -32.61
C GLY A 759 6.42 -9.25 -33.99
N ASP A 760 7.14 -9.72 -35.00
CA ASP A 760 6.57 -10.04 -36.33
C ASP A 760 6.08 -11.49 -36.31
N TRP A 761 4.81 -11.70 -35.95
CA TRP A 761 4.19 -13.02 -35.90
C TRP A 761 2.71 -12.96 -36.28
N ARG A 762 2.13 -14.11 -36.60
CA ARG A 762 0.73 -14.23 -37.00
C ARG A 762 0.11 -15.48 -36.38
N TYR A 763 -1.21 -15.48 -36.33
CA TYR A 763 -1.98 -16.65 -35.97
C TYR A 763 -3.23 -16.79 -36.82
N MET A 764 -3.78 -17.98 -36.80
CA MET A 764 -4.99 -18.37 -37.54
C MET A 764 -5.90 -19.11 -36.55
N ASN A 765 -7.21 -18.94 -36.70
CA ASN A 765 -8.24 -19.58 -35.90
C ASN A 765 -9.25 -20.31 -36.73
N ARG A 766 -9.77 -21.42 -36.19
CA ARG A 766 -10.91 -22.18 -36.73
C ARG A 766 -11.75 -22.65 -35.55
N HIS A 767 -13.06 -22.58 -35.70
CA HIS A 767 -14.03 -23.03 -34.68
C HIS A 767 -14.82 -24.22 -35.23
N GLU A 768 -14.94 -25.26 -34.45
CA GLU A 768 -15.77 -26.42 -34.71
C GLU A 768 -16.59 -26.77 -33.47
N LYS A 769 -17.90 -26.46 -33.45
CA LYS A 769 -18.77 -26.67 -32.31
C LYS A 769 -18.20 -26.06 -31.03
N ASP A 770 -17.80 -26.88 -30.05
CA ASP A 770 -17.25 -26.47 -28.78
C ASP A 770 -15.71 -26.52 -28.72
N MET A 771 -15.07 -26.54 -29.90
CA MET A 771 -13.62 -26.58 -30.03
C MET A 771 -13.09 -25.37 -30.78
N TRP A 772 -12.02 -24.81 -30.24
CA TRP A 772 -11.21 -23.79 -30.88
C TRP A 772 -9.86 -24.37 -31.31
N TYR A 773 -9.56 -24.29 -32.59
CA TYR A 773 -8.26 -24.63 -33.15
C TYR A 773 -7.52 -23.35 -33.51
N SER A 774 -6.25 -23.28 -33.20
CA SER A 774 -5.40 -22.16 -33.56
C SER A 774 -4.01 -22.60 -33.95
N MET A 775 -3.36 -21.82 -34.79
CA MET A 775 -1.95 -22.00 -35.12
C MET A 775 -1.25 -20.65 -35.12
N ALA A 776 -0.22 -20.51 -34.30
CA ALA A 776 0.69 -19.37 -34.35
C ALA A 776 1.94 -19.71 -35.16
N VAL A 777 2.40 -18.74 -35.96
CA VAL A 777 3.65 -18.80 -36.73
C VAL A 777 4.56 -17.69 -36.25
N ILE A 778 5.69 -18.05 -35.69
CA ILE A 778 6.57 -17.16 -34.93
C ILE A 778 7.99 -17.22 -35.49
N PRO A 779 8.41 -16.22 -36.27
CA PRO A 779 9.75 -16.18 -36.87
C PRO A 779 10.85 -16.06 -35.82
N PHE A 780 11.90 -16.86 -35.93
CA PHE A 780 13.06 -16.83 -35.02
C PHE A 780 13.82 -15.49 -35.02
N LYS A 781 13.74 -14.75 -36.12
CA LYS A 781 14.31 -13.40 -36.25
C LYS A 781 13.85 -12.46 -35.15
N ASN A 782 12.64 -12.69 -34.57
CA ASN A 782 12.11 -11.89 -33.50
C ASN A 782 12.98 -11.90 -32.23
N PHE A 783 13.76 -12.94 -32.05
CA PHE A 783 14.51 -13.19 -30.82
C PHE A 783 16.03 -13.02 -31.00
N GLY A 784 16.49 -12.82 -32.22
CA GLY A 784 17.92 -12.72 -32.52
C GLY A 784 18.73 -13.97 -32.18
N VAL A 785 18.09 -15.15 -32.20
CA VAL A 785 18.72 -16.44 -31.90
C VAL A 785 18.69 -17.37 -33.13
N LYS A 786 19.71 -18.20 -33.23
CA LYS A 786 19.74 -19.26 -34.25
C LYS A 786 19.26 -20.56 -33.59
N VAL A 787 18.29 -21.19 -34.22
CA VAL A 787 17.76 -22.49 -33.81
C VAL A 787 18.39 -23.60 -34.63
N VAL A 788 19.01 -24.55 -33.99
CA VAL A 788 19.61 -25.78 -34.57
C VAL A 788 19.25 -26.97 -33.68
N PRO A 789 19.29 -28.19 -34.19
CA PRO A 789 19.09 -29.39 -33.36
C PRO A 789 19.98 -29.36 -32.10
N GLY A 790 19.40 -29.72 -30.97
CA GLY A 790 20.06 -29.70 -29.66
C GLY A 790 19.89 -28.39 -28.85
N VAL A 791 19.43 -27.31 -29.47
CA VAL A 791 19.12 -26.08 -28.74
C VAL A 791 17.97 -26.32 -27.76
N VAL A 792 18.10 -25.77 -26.55
CA VAL A 792 17.08 -25.85 -25.50
C VAL A 792 16.56 -24.44 -25.19
N TRP A 793 15.27 -24.26 -25.34
CA TRP A 793 14.57 -23.10 -24.84
C TRP A 793 13.88 -23.41 -23.51
N THR A 794 13.62 -22.42 -22.68
CA THR A 794 12.61 -22.56 -21.64
C THR A 794 11.32 -21.87 -22.07
N LEU A 795 10.18 -22.51 -21.86
CA LEU A 795 8.89 -21.98 -22.27
C LEU A 795 7.73 -22.46 -21.40
N ASN A 796 6.61 -21.78 -21.52
CA ASN A 796 5.34 -22.28 -21.04
C ASN A 796 4.22 -21.94 -22.02
N VAL A 797 3.16 -22.74 -21.99
CA VAL A 797 1.92 -22.47 -22.72
C VAL A 797 0.82 -22.32 -21.69
N GLY A 798 0.11 -21.22 -21.77
CA GLY A 798 -0.96 -20.86 -20.85
C GLY A 798 -2.32 -20.78 -21.54
N ARG A 799 -3.37 -20.90 -20.73
CA ARG A 799 -4.77 -20.75 -21.13
C ARG A 799 -5.50 -19.91 -20.10
N GLU A 800 -6.10 -18.81 -20.52
CA GLU A 800 -7.10 -18.11 -19.73
C GLU A 800 -8.50 -18.60 -20.11
N ILE A 801 -9.22 -19.14 -19.13
CA ILE A 801 -10.61 -19.55 -19.25
C ILE A 801 -11.43 -18.50 -18.50
N ARG A 802 -12.17 -17.67 -19.24
CA ARG A 802 -12.93 -16.56 -18.70
C ARG A 802 -14.42 -16.75 -18.93
N TYR A 803 -15.21 -16.50 -17.92
CA TYR A 803 -16.66 -16.54 -17.99
C TYR A 803 -17.23 -15.13 -18.19
N PRO A 804 -18.44 -14.98 -18.78
CA PRO A 804 -19.08 -13.67 -18.92
C PRO A 804 -19.25 -12.94 -17.59
N ALA A 805 -19.21 -11.61 -17.62
CA ALA A 805 -19.30 -10.75 -16.44
C ALA A 805 -20.61 -10.87 -15.62
N GLU A 806 -21.59 -11.56 -16.15
CA GLU A 806 -22.85 -11.88 -15.46
C GLU A 806 -22.69 -12.93 -14.35
N HIS A 807 -21.62 -13.70 -14.39
CA HIS A 807 -21.23 -14.60 -13.31
C HIS A 807 -20.33 -13.84 -12.32
N THR A 808 -20.91 -13.42 -11.22
CA THR A 808 -20.24 -12.64 -10.16
C THR A 808 -19.26 -13.46 -9.30
N ALA A 809 -19.10 -14.75 -9.57
CA ALA A 809 -18.19 -15.61 -8.84
C ALA A 809 -16.79 -15.55 -9.48
N THR A 810 -15.85 -14.86 -8.83
CA THR A 810 -14.41 -14.90 -9.14
C THR A 810 -13.81 -16.32 -9.17
N ASP A 811 -14.53 -17.31 -8.67
CA ASP A 811 -14.12 -18.71 -8.60
C ASP A 811 -14.28 -19.46 -9.93
N MET A 812 -14.88 -18.85 -10.95
CA MET A 812 -15.11 -19.47 -12.26
C MET A 812 -14.00 -19.19 -13.26
N ASP A 813 -13.24 -18.13 -13.11
CA ASP A 813 -12.09 -17.84 -13.96
C ASP A 813 -10.94 -18.80 -13.62
N GLN A 814 -10.45 -19.51 -14.64
CA GLN A 814 -9.39 -20.49 -14.46
C GLN A 814 -8.18 -20.15 -15.33
N LEU A 815 -7.01 -20.46 -14.82
CA LEU A 815 -5.74 -20.31 -15.51
C LEU A 815 -5.08 -21.68 -15.64
N GLY A 816 -4.79 -22.07 -16.87
CA GLY A 816 -4.11 -23.31 -17.19
C GLY A 816 -2.67 -23.09 -17.61
N LEU A 817 -1.77 -23.97 -17.22
CA LEU A 817 -0.37 -24.01 -17.63
C LEU A 817 0.04 -25.41 -18.06
N TRP A 818 0.95 -25.50 -19.06
CA TRP A 818 1.59 -26.73 -19.40
C TRP A 818 2.62 -27.16 -18.34
N ALA A 819 3.55 -26.27 -18.02
CA ALA A 819 4.46 -26.46 -16.92
C ALA A 819 3.87 -25.77 -15.67
N PRO A 820 3.42 -26.53 -14.67
CA PRO A 820 2.72 -25.99 -13.51
C PRO A 820 3.66 -25.17 -12.62
N ASN A 821 3.14 -24.11 -12.02
CA ASN A 821 3.84 -23.37 -10.99
C ASN A 821 3.36 -23.80 -9.61
N LEU A 822 4.01 -24.80 -9.04
CA LEU A 822 3.64 -25.34 -7.73
C LEU A 822 4.17 -24.52 -6.56
N SER A 823 5.11 -23.62 -6.79
CA SER A 823 5.67 -22.75 -5.74
C SER A 823 4.90 -21.44 -5.53
N SER A 824 4.17 -20.98 -6.56
CA SER A 824 3.33 -19.79 -6.48
C SER A 824 2.15 -19.89 -7.46
N ARG A 825 1.16 -19.00 -7.31
CA ARG A 825 0.06 -18.88 -8.29
C ARG A 825 0.33 -17.83 -9.36
N ILE A 826 1.59 -17.46 -9.56
CA ILE A 826 1.98 -16.51 -10.60
C ILE A 826 1.95 -17.22 -11.95
N PHE A 827 1.10 -16.74 -12.84
CA PHE A 827 0.86 -17.35 -14.14
C PHE A 827 2.09 -17.27 -15.06
N ALA A 828 2.78 -16.16 -15.07
CA ALA A 828 3.94 -15.89 -15.94
C ALA A 828 5.28 -15.97 -15.18
N ASP A 829 5.44 -16.97 -14.31
CA ASP A 829 6.69 -17.15 -13.54
C ASP A 829 7.70 -17.93 -14.40
N ILE A 830 8.73 -17.26 -14.88
CA ILE A 830 9.77 -17.86 -15.73
C ILE A 830 10.51 -19.03 -15.04
N ASN A 831 10.57 -19.01 -13.70
CA ASN A 831 11.21 -20.10 -12.94
C ASN A 831 10.45 -21.44 -13.03
N ALA A 832 9.15 -21.38 -13.36
CA ALA A 832 8.31 -22.55 -13.56
C ALA A 832 8.28 -23.06 -15.01
N PHE A 833 8.96 -22.41 -15.94
CA PHE A 833 8.97 -22.83 -17.35
C PHE A 833 9.59 -24.21 -17.53
N GLY A 834 8.99 -24.97 -18.45
CA GLY A 834 9.53 -26.24 -18.91
C GLY A 834 10.62 -26.06 -19.96
N GLU A 835 11.36 -27.13 -20.22
CA GLU A 835 12.40 -27.18 -21.24
C GLU A 835 11.83 -27.71 -22.57
N ALA A 836 12.18 -27.05 -23.66
CA ALA A 836 11.85 -27.46 -25.03
C ALA A 836 13.13 -27.70 -25.83
N VAL A 837 13.33 -28.93 -26.25
CA VAL A 837 14.53 -29.36 -27.01
C VAL A 837 14.18 -29.41 -28.48
N PHE A 838 14.88 -28.67 -29.31
CA PHE A 838 14.77 -28.74 -30.75
C PHE A 838 15.55 -29.97 -31.26
N LYS A 839 14.89 -30.86 -32.03
CA LYS A 839 15.45 -32.11 -32.53
C LYS A 839 15.94 -32.05 -33.97
#